data_87fa6285d3ea1861dce2d5be506a92fd
#
_entry.id   87fa6285d3ea1861dce2d5be506a92fd
#
_cell.length_a   1.000
_cell.length_b   1.000
_cell.length_c   1.000
_cell.angle_alpha   90.00
_cell.angle_beta   90.00
_cell.angle_gamma   90.00
#
_symmetry.space_group_name_H-M   'P 1'
#
loop_
_entity.id
_entity.type
_entity.pdbx_description
1 polymer ?
#
loop_
_entity_poly.entity_id
_entity_poly.type
_entity_poly.pdbx_seq_one_letter_code
_entity_poly.pdbx_strand_id
1 'polypeptide(L)'
;MSRNIVIKGAKVNNLKNIDLTIPRDKLVVLTGLSGSGKSSLAFDTLYAEGHRRFVESLSSYARMFLGQMDKPEVDLIEGLSPAISIDQKTTSKNPRSTVGTVTEIYDYLRLLYARVGVPHCPVCGKEIKQQSLDQIVDRILALPEGTRFMVLSPVVRAQKGMHEKVFADARRSGFARVRVDGNMYDLTEEIALDKNIKHTIDIIVDRLVIRGDIRARLSDSVESALKVSDGRVTVLVVDRDGEGEELEFSQKYACEEHGISFPELEPRMFSFNNPIGACPECAGIGNMQRISVKKLIPNKSLTLRDGGIAVNGFKTLTEDSWTGPLIAAVGKDFGFTLDTPLSEFSEEAMDALMYGAGARRYSVTRYFGGTGKDQTTTFDGIVRMIEKRMRMAGGDYYQEFVEEVACPRCRGRRLSDMVLGVTVGGLNIDEICSLSIEKMLAFVESLTFGEEETKIAKEILKEIKARLNFLISVGLDYLNLSRTAGTLSGGEAQRIRLATQIGSALTGVLYILDEPSIGLHQRDNGKLIGTLKNLRDLGNSVIVVEHDEDTMLAADFIVDVGPGAGIHGGKIVAAGTPEEVKKCEKSITGAYLSGRKAIAVPTERRRGSGEFLRIRGAEENNLKKLDVDIPLGTFTAVTGVSGSGKSSLINSILYRTLARDLNRAITYPGKVESITGLEHLDKVIAIDQSPIGRTPRSNPATYTGLFTDIRNLFASTRDAKAKGYDAGRFSFNVRGGRCEACEGDGVKCIEMNFLPDVYVKCDVCKGKRYNRDTLDVKYKGKSIYDVLEMSVEEGITFFDGLPSLKRKLQTLFDVGLGYIKIGQSSTTLSGGEAQRVKLATELSKRSTGKTIYILDEPTTGLHSEDVSKLIAILQRLADGGNTVVVIEHNLDLIKTADYIIDLGPEGGDGGGTLVATGTPEEVARCEKSYTGAFLREKLGLS
;
A
#
# COMPACT_ATOMS: atom_id res chain seq x y z
N MET A 1 23.40 35.60 2.13
CA MET A 1 22.29 34.93 2.84
C MET A 1 22.67 34.73 4.29
N SER A 2 21.73 34.80 5.23
CA SER A 2 21.99 34.53 6.66
C SER A 2 22.58 33.14 6.81
N ARG A 3 23.61 32.97 7.68
CA ARG A 3 24.19 31.66 7.99
C ARG A 3 23.29 30.80 8.90
N ASN A 4 22.25 31.40 9.43
CA ASN A 4 21.35 30.72 10.40
C ASN A 4 19.89 30.96 10.06
N ILE A 5 19.04 30.00 10.48
CA ILE A 5 17.59 30.17 10.60
C ILE A 5 17.33 30.69 12.00
N VAL A 6 16.73 31.88 12.13
CA VAL A 6 16.42 32.51 13.41
C VAL A 6 14.92 32.53 13.62
N ILE A 7 14.46 31.88 14.68
CA ILE A 7 13.07 31.82 15.12
C ILE A 7 12.93 32.68 16.37
N LYS A 8 11.90 33.52 16.42
CA LYS A 8 11.56 34.33 17.62
C LYS A 8 10.08 34.21 17.90
N GLY A 9 9.75 33.94 19.14
CA GLY A 9 8.39 33.95 19.63
C GLY A 9 7.50 32.87 19.07
N ALA A 10 7.97 31.62 18.84
CA ALA A 10 7.12 30.52 18.38
C ALA A 10 6.16 30.05 19.49
N LYS A 11 4.83 30.05 19.19
CA LYS A 11 3.74 29.78 20.14
C LYS A 11 2.75 28.73 19.64
N VAL A 12 3.05 28.04 18.54
CA VAL A 12 2.16 27.07 17.91
C VAL A 12 1.93 25.88 18.85
N ASN A 13 0.68 25.47 19.03
CA ASN A 13 0.26 24.36 19.88
C ASN A 13 0.75 24.51 21.36
N ASN A 14 1.67 23.65 21.79
CA ASN A 14 2.22 23.68 23.16
C ASN A 14 3.54 24.44 23.29
N LEU A 15 4.04 25.08 22.22
CA LEU A 15 5.28 25.85 22.24
C LEU A 15 5.12 27.12 23.13
N LYS A 16 6.12 27.36 23.99
CA LYS A 16 6.07 28.44 25.01
C LYS A 16 6.97 29.62 24.62
N ASN A 17 6.60 30.34 23.56
CA ASN A 17 7.33 31.53 23.10
C ASN A 17 8.81 31.25 22.89
N ILE A 18 9.10 30.28 22.00
CA ILE A 18 10.45 29.78 21.77
C ILE A 18 11.25 30.76 20.89
N ASP A 19 12.45 31.09 21.37
CA ASP A 19 13.51 31.70 20.59
C ASP A 19 14.59 30.67 20.31
N LEU A 20 14.96 30.48 19.03
CA LEU A 20 15.91 29.46 18.63
C LEU A 20 16.68 29.88 17.38
N THR A 21 17.98 29.61 17.37
CA THR A 21 18.85 29.81 16.20
C THR A 21 19.39 28.45 15.75
N ILE A 22 19.09 28.07 14.51
CA ILE A 22 19.51 26.82 13.87
C ILE A 22 20.52 27.14 12.77
N PRO A 23 21.70 26.47 12.72
CA PRO A 23 22.64 26.67 11.63
C PRO A 23 22.10 26.09 10.31
N ARG A 24 22.34 26.82 9.21
CA ARG A 24 21.99 26.36 7.85
C ARG A 24 23.06 25.40 7.31
N ASP A 25 22.65 24.66 6.29
CA ASP A 25 23.52 23.72 5.56
C ASP A 25 24.15 22.67 6.50
N LYS A 26 23.35 22.23 7.48
CA LYS A 26 23.70 21.28 8.52
C LYS A 26 22.62 20.20 8.67
N LEU A 27 23.04 19.05 9.20
CA LEU A 27 22.13 18.01 9.69
C LEU A 27 21.75 18.34 11.14
N VAL A 28 20.51 18.72 11.34
CA VAL A 28 19.94 19.13 12.63
C VAL A 28 18.94 18.10 13.10
N VAL A 29 19.08 17.61 14.32
CA VAL A 29 18.12 16.68 14.93
C VAL A 29 17.29 17.40 15.99
N LEU A 30 15.96 17.35 15.84
CA LEU A 30 15.00 17.77 16.85
C LEU A 30 14.59 16.55 17.66
N THR A 31 14.87 16.53 18.96
CA THR A 31 14.58 15.40 19.84
C THR A 31 13.86 15.84 21.11
N GLY A 32 13.53 14.89 21.98
CA GLY A 32 12.82 15.12 23.24
C GLY A 32 11.64 14.16 23.44
N LEU A 33 10.97 14.21 24.57
CA LEU A 33 9.86 13.32 24.92
C LEU A 33 8.69 13.36 23.90
N SER A 34 7.91 12.28 23.81
CA SER A 34 6.68 12.27 23.02
C SER A 34 5.73 13.35 23.53
N GLY A 35 5.16 14.16 22.59
CA GLY A 35 4.29 15.30 22.95
C GLY A 35 5.02 16.52 23.52
N SER A 36 6.36 16.63 23.45
CA SER A 36 7.13 17.78 23.92
C SER A 36 7.02 19.02 23.03
N GLY A 37 6.56 18.89 21.75
CA GLY A 37 6.42 19.99 20.81
C GLY A 37 7.39 19.94 19.62
N LYS A 38 8.12 18.84 19.42
CA LYS A 38 9.05 18.64 18.28
C LYS A 38 8.37 18.86 16.94
N SER A 39 7.28 18.13 16.68
CA SER A 39 6.53 18.20 15.43
C SER A 39 5.88 19.59 15.24
N SER A 40 5.44 20.23 16.34
CA SER A 40 4.93 21.61 16.29
C SER A 40 5.99 22.61 15.85
N LEU A 41 7.25 22.41 16.28
CA LEU A 41 8.36 23.26 15.84
C LEU A 41 8.77 22.93 14.40
N ALA A 42 8.91 21.65 14.05
CA ALA A 42 9.37 21.19 12.74
C ALA A 42 8.34 21.46 11.62
N PHE A 43 7.13 20.94 11.80
CA PHE A 43 6.09 20.91 10.75
C PHE A 43 5.13 22.10 10.85
N ASP A 44 4.54 22.34 12.03
CA ASP A 44 3.53 23.37 12.19
C ASP A 44 4.13 24.80 12.24
N THR A 45 5.45 24.95 12.43
CA THR A 45 6.15 26.24 12.46
C THR A 45 7.10 26.39 11.26
N LEU A 46 8.21 25.62 11.19
CA LEU A 46 9.25 25.80 10.17
C LEU A 46 8.77 25.42 8.77
N TYR A 47 8.20 24.22 8.61
CA TYR A 47 7.70 23.78 7.32
C TYR A 47 6.51 24.64 6.87
N ALA A 48 5.54 24.88 7.74
CA ALA A 48 4.35 25.67 7.42
C ALA A 48 4.72 27.08 6.91
N GLU A 49 5.65 27.77 7.56
CA GLU A 49 6.10 29.10 7.13
C GLU A 49 6.96 29.04 5.85
N GLY A 50 7.86 28.07 5.73
CA GLY A 50 8.68 27.89 4.53
C GLY A 50 7.82 27.57 3.29
N HIS A 51 6.85 26.68 3.43
CA HIS A 51 5.90 26.33 2.38
C HIS A 51 4.98 27.51 2.02
N ARG A 52 4.45 28.22 3.05
CA ARG A 52 3.59 29.39 2.84
C ARG A 52 4.31 30.47 2.00
N ARG A 53 5.56 30.83 2.37
CA ARG A 53 6.36 31.79 1.62
C ARG A 53 6.65 31.36 0.20
N PHE A 54 6.94 30.07 0.00
CA PHE A 54 7.15 29.51 -1.33
C PHE A 54 5.89 29.62 -2.18
N VAL A 55 4.74 29.20 -1.65
CA VAL A 55 3.45 29.26 -2.36
C VAL A 55 3.03 30.70 -2.65
N GLU A 56 3.27 31.65 -1.73
CA GLU A 56 3.00 33.09 -1.98
C GLU A 56 3.83 33.68 -3.12
N SER A 57 5.02 33.13 -3.39
CA SER A 57 5.87 33.55 -4.51
C SER A 57 5.37 33.10 -5.88
N LEU A 58 4.41 32.14 -5.92
CA LEU A 58 3.88 31.57 -7.15
C LEU A 58 2.70 32.38 -7.72
N SER A 59 2.34 32.10 -8.98
CA SER A 59 1.18 32.73 -9.63
C SER A 59 -0.13 32.37 -8.90
N SER A 60 -1.17 33.19 -9.01
CA SER A 60 -2.48 32.97 -8.40
C SER A 60 -3.09 31.62 -8.83
N TYR A 61 -2.85 31.19 -10.07
CA TYR A 61 -3.31 29.93 -10.61
C TYR A 61 -2.61 28.74 -9.91
N ALA A 62 -1.29 28.77 -9.77
CA ALA A 62 -0.53 27.71 -9.08
C ALA A 62 -0.92 27.60 -7.58
N ARG A 63 -1.20 28.72 -6.93
CA ARG A 63 -1.66 28.75 -5.51
C ARG A 63 -2.98 28.01 -5.28
N MET A 64 -3.90 28.02 -6.26
CA MET A 64 -5.18 27.30 -6.17
C MET A 64 -4.99 25.78 -6.08
N PHE A 65 -3.93 25.24 -6.67
CA PHE A 65 -3.67 23.79 -6.69
C PHE A 65 -2.81 23.30 -5.53
N LEU A 66 -1.94 24.14 -4.97
CA LEU A 66 -0.95 23.72 -3.96
C LEU A 66 -1.46 23.79 -2.52
N GLY A 67 -2.66 24.35 -2.30
CA GLY A 67 -3.20 24.58 -0.97
C GLY A 67 -2.39 25.64 -0.20
N GLN A 68 -3.05 26.49 0.57
CA GLN A 68 -2.39 27.49 1.39
C GLN A 68 -2.38 26.99 2.82
N MET A 69 -1.21 26.94 3.45
CA MET A 69 -1.10 26.69 4.88
C MET A 69 -1.42 27.95 5.68
N ASP A 70 -2.04 27.76 6.83
CA ASP A 70 -2.27 28.85 7.77
C ASP A 70 -0.94 29.42 8.26
N LYS A 71 -0.91 30.74 8.49
CA LYS A 71 0.26 31.39 9.05
C LYS A 71 0.49 30.87 10.49
N PRO A 72 1.68 30.32 10.78
CA PRO A 72 1.98 29.87 12.13
C PRO A 72 2.03 31.03 13.13
N GLU A 73 1.69 30.76 14.39
CA GLU A 73 1.80 31.70 15.49
C GLU A 73 3.27 31.87 15.89
N VAL A 74 3.97 32.78 15.20
CA VAL A 74 5.38 33.10 15.41
C VAL A 74 5.61 34.58 15.17
N ASP A 75 6.43 35.23 15.98
CA ASP A 75 6.69 36.64 15.86
C ASP A 75 7.59 36.91 14.64
N LEU A 76 8.67 36.11 14.45
CA LEU A 76 9.62 36.29 13.33
C LEU A 76 10.31 34.96 12.99
N ILE A 77 10.46 34.67 11.69
CA ILE A 77 11.40 33.67 11.20
C ILE A 77 12.20 34.22 10.06
N GLU A 78 13.53 34.23 10.21
CA GLU A 78 14.49 34.70 9.19
C GLU A 78 15.36 33.53 8.69
N GLY A 79 15.91 33.66 7.47
CA GLY A 79 16.86 32.70 6.91
C GLY A 79 16.25 31.40 6.38
N LEU A 80 14.89 31.27 6.27
CA LEU A 80 14.25 30.12 5.68
C LEU A 80 14.53 29.98 4.18
N SER A 81 14.85 28.76 3.76
CA SER A 81 14.82 28.33 2.36
C SER A 81 13.44 27.74 2.01
N PRO A 82 13.12 27.52 0.71
CA PRO A 82 11.98 26.67 0.33
C PRO A 82 12.02 25.36 1.09
N ALA A 83 10.89 24.98 1.71
CA ALA A 83 10.85 23.83 2.59
C ALA A 83 10.11 22.64 1.93
N ILE A 84 10.67 21.44 2.08
CA ILE A 84 10.08 20.17 1.65
C ILE A 84 9.92 19.29 2.88
N SER A 85 8.71 18.76 3.11
CA SER A 85 8.47 17.79 4.18
C SER A 85 8.39 16.37 3.64
N ILE A 86 8.94 15.44 4.41
CA ILE A 86 8.88 13.99 4.16
C ILE A 86 8.31 13.35 5.42
N ASP A 87 6.97 13.24 5.45
CA ASP A 87 6.20 12.68 6.55
C ASP A 87 5.79 11.21 6.31
N GLN A 88 5.26 10.54 7.34
CA GLN A 88 4.81 9.14 7.28
C GLN A 88 3.38 8.97 6.76
N LYS A 89 2.56 10.02 6.78
CA LYS A 89 1.09 9.90 6.78
C LYS A 89 0.42 9.50 5.47
N THR A 90 1.12 9.43 4.34
CA THR A 90 0.45 9.26 3.04
C THR A 90 0.98 8.06 2.24
N THR A 91 0.48 6.87 2.52
CA THR A 91 0.50 5.80 1.52
C THR A 91 -0.66 6.03 0.55
N SER A 92 -0.36 6.16 -0.74
CA SER A 92 -1.39 6.25 -1.78
C SER A 92 -2.22 4.97 -1.78
N LYS A 93 -3.54 5.10 -1.58
CA LYS A 93 -4.48 3.98 -1.71
C LYS A 93 -4.83 3.65 -3.17
N ASN A 94 -4.26 4.37 -4.12
CA ASN A 94 -4.52 4.14 -5.53
C ASN A 94 -3.88 2.80 -5.96
N PRO A 95 -4.65 1.81 -6.43
CA PRO A 95 -4.11 0.50 -6.84
C PRO A 95 -3.19 0.58 -8.06
N ARG A 96 -3.19 1.70 -8.79
CA ARG A 96 -2.30 1.96 -9.92
C ARG A 96 -0.95 2.55 -9.53
N SER A 97 -0.80 3.02 -8.29
CA SER A 97 0.51 3.50 -7.80
C SER A 97 1.39 2.32 -7.43
N THR A 98 2.57 2.24 -8.02
CA THR A 98 3.60 1.23 -7.72
C THR A 98 4.90 1.91 -7.30
N VAL A 99 5.83 1.16 -6.71
CA VAL A 99 7.18 1.67 -6.41
C VAL A 99 7.79 2.28 -7.68
N GLY A 100 7.71 1.58 -8.83
CA GLY A 100 8.25 2.06 -10.10
C GLY A 100 7.66 3.39 -10.59
N THR A 101 6.34 3.60 -10.39
CA THR A 101 5.71 4.87 -10.80
C THR A 101 5.99 6.02 -9.84
N VAL A 102 6.08 5.74 -8.53
CA VAL A 102 6.39 6.77 -7.52
C VAL A 102 7.84 7.23 -7.62
N THR A 103 8.76 6.35 -7.99
CA THR A 103 10.19 6.65 -8.18
C THR A 103 10.52 7.16 -9.57
N GLU A 104 9.53 7.26 -10.47
CA GLU A 104 9.69 7.62 -11.89
C GLU A 104 10.55 6.64 -12.70
N ILE A 105 11.10 5.58 -12.09
CA ILE A 105 11.93 4.58 -12.80
C ILE A 105 11.12 3.92 -13.91
N TYR A 106 9.83 3.68 -13.68
CA TYR A 106 8.94 3.09 -14.68
C TYR A 106 8.80 3.95 -15.94
N ASP A 107 8.88 5.27 -15.84
CA ASP A 107 8.81 6.17 -17.00
C ASP A 107 10.07 6.07 -17.85
N TYR A 108 11.23 5.94 -17.23
CA TYR A 108 12.49 5.67 -17.96
C TYR A 108 12.51 4.26 -18.57
N LEU A 109 11.96 3.25 -17.91
CA LEU A 109 11.82 1.91 -18.48
C LEU A 109 10.92 1.92 -19.71
N ARG A 110 9.76 2.60 -19.66
CA ARG A 110 8.87 2.74 -20.82
C ARG A 110 9.61 3.37 -22.02
N LEU A 111 10.43 4.38 -21.75
CA LEU A 111 11.24 5.01 -22.78
C LEU A 111 12.31 4.04 -23.33
N LEU A 112 12.99 3.30 -22.46
CA LEU A 112 13.99 2.29 -22.85
C LEU A 112 13.37 1.23 -23.76
N TYR A 113 12.26 0.62 -23.33
CA TYR A 113 11.56 -0.42 -24.09
C TYR A 113 11.01 0.07 -25.43
N ALA A 114 10.58 1.33 -25.49
CA ALA A 114 10.10 1.94 -26.73
C ALA A 114 11.24 2.23 -27.73
N ARG A 115 12.48 2.43 -27.26
CA ARG A 115 13.60 2.84 -28.11
C ARG A 115 14.54 1.71 -28.52
N VAL A 116 14.77 0.75 -27.62
CA VAL A 116 15.70 -0.37 -27.84
C VAL A 116 15.06 -1.74 -27.57
N GLY A 117 13.75 -1.77 -27.40
CA GLY A 117 13.01 -3.02 -27.16
C GLY A 117 12.87 -3.85 -28.43
N VAL A 118 13.06 -5.16 -28.30
CA VAL A 118 12.92 -6.15 -29.39
C VAL A 118 11.56 -6.83 -29.26
N PRO A 119 10.63 -6.64 -30.20
CA PRO A 119 9.33 -7.27 -30.18
C PRO A 119 9.39 -8.76 -30.54
N HIS A 120 8.65 -9.57 -29.80
CA HIS A 120 8.48 -11.00 -30.02
C HIS A 120 6.99 -11.33 -30.19
N CYS A 121 6.69 -12.29 -31.02
CA CYS A 121 5.32 -12.75 -31.20
C CYS A 121 4.76 -13.34 -29.88
N PRO A 122 3.64 -12.83 -29.36
CA PRO A 122 3.09 -13.34 -28.11
C PRO A 122 2.58 -14.78 -28.15
N VAL A 123 2.47 -15.36 -29.37
CA VAL A 123 1.99 -16.73 -29.56
C VAL A 123 3.15 -17.72 -29.75
N CYS A 124 4.10 -17.45 -30.66
CA CYS A 124 5.23 -18.35 -30.97
C CYS A 124 6.56 -17.95 -30.34
N GLY A 125 6.65 -16.76 -29.73
CA GLY A 125 7.90 -16.26 -29.12
C GLY A 125 9.01 -15.85 -30.08
N LYS A 126 8.80 -15.96 -31.40
CA LYS A 126 9.81 -15.57 -32.35
C LYS A 126 10.02 -14.06 -32.39
N GLU A 127 11.27 -13.64 -32.54
CA GLU A 127 11.63 -12.23 -32.74
C GLU A 127 10.98 -11.68 -34.03
N ILE A 128 10.42 -10.49 -33.94
CA ILE A 128 9.77 -9.80 -35.03
C ILE A 128 10.67 -8.65 -35.46
N LYS A 129 11.15 -8.70 -36.73
CA LYS A 129 11.99 -7.65 -37.29
C LYS A 129 11.23 -6.83 -38.32
N GLN A 130 11.60 -5.57 -38.46
CA GLN A 130 11.20 -4.77 -39.61
C GLN A 130 12.01 -5.26 -40.82
N GLN A 131 11.32 -5.46 -41.95
CA GLN A 131 12.00 -5.78 -43.19
C GLN A 131 12.25 -4.47 -43.98
N SER A 132 13.50 -4.23 -44.39
CA SER A 132 13.77 -3.12 -45.28
C SER A 132 13.26 -3.44 -46.69
N LEU A 133 13.04 -2.39 -47.52
CA LEU A 133 12.66 -2.55 -48.92
C LEU A 133 13.60 -3.52 -49.64
N ASP A 134 14.93 -3.35 -49.45
CA ASP A 134 15.95 -4.20 -50.07
C ASP A 134 15.85 -5.65 -49.63
N GLN A 135 15.61 -5.90 -48.34
CA GLN A 135 15.44 -7.27 -47.82
C GLN A 135 14.19 -7.94 -48.38
N ILE A 136 13.07 -7.19 -48.53
CA ILE A 136 11.85 -7.72 -49.17
C ILE A 136 12.13 -8.08 -50.62
N VAL A 137 12.77 -7.17 -51.34
CA VAL A 137 13.13 -7.37 -52.77
C VAL A 137 14.09 -8.57 -52.93
N ASP A 138 15.14 -8.66 -52.11
CA ASP A 138 16.09 -9.79 -52.15
C ASP A 138 15.40 -11.14 -51.86
N ARG A 139 14.43 -11.17 -50.92
CA ARG A 139 13.69 -12.38 -50.59
C ARG A 139 12.75 -12.81 -51.74
N ILE A 140 12.13 -11.85 -52.41
CA ILE A 140 11.33 -12.14 -53.63
C ILE A 140 12.22 -12.64 -54.78
N LEU A 141 13.38 -12.02 -54.98
CA LEU A 141 14.34 -12.44 -56.00
C LEU A 141 14.96 -13.83 -55.77
N ALA A 142 14.91 -14.32 -54.50
CA ALA A 142 15.35 -15.68 -54.18
C ALA A 142 14.36 -16.77 -54.65
N LEU A 143 13.20 -16.41 -55.18
CA LEU A 143 12.27 -17.36 -55.83
C LEU A 143 12.90 -17.92 -57.10
N PRO A 144 12.54 -19.18 -57.53
CA PRO A 144 13.10 -19.80 -58.74
C PRO A 144 12.94 -18.94 -59.98
N GLU A 145 13.92 -18.98 -60.86
CA GLU A 145 13.87 -18.28 -62.12
C GLU A 145 12.70 -18.76 -63.03
N GLY A 146 11.97 -17.83 -63.64
CA GLY A 146 10.76 -18.11 -64.40
C GLY A 146 9.46 -18.11 -63.57
N THR A 147 9.52 -17.95 -62.21
CA THR A 147 8.35 -17.85 -61.35
C THR A 147 7.54 -16.61 -61.71
N ARG A 148 6.20 -16.79 -61.90
CA ARG A 148 5.25 -15.70 -62.12
C ARG A 148 4.64 -15.32 -60.80
N PHE A 149 4.56 -14.02 -60.49
CA PHE A 149 3.98 -13.54 -59.26
C PHE A 149 3.31 -12.18 -59.45
N MET A 150 2.41 -11.85 -58.50
CA MET A 150 1.76 -10.55 -58.44
C MET A 150 2.18 -9.85 -57.15
N VAL A 151 2.45 -8.55 -57.26
CA VAL A 151 2.68 -7.67 -56.09
C VAL A 151 1.33 -7.06 -55.74
N LEU A 152 0.86 -7.38 -54.53
CA LEU A 152 -0.44 -6.95 -53.99
C LEU A 152 -0.24 -5.99 -52.83
N SER A 153 -1.09 -4.98 -52.74
CA SER A 153 -1.14 -4.05 -51.62
C SER A 153 -2.40 -4.34 -50.79
N PRO A 154 -2.29 -4.94 -49.61
CA PRO A 154 -3.42 -5.28 -48.74
C PRO A 154 -3.97 -4.04 -48.07
N VAL A 155 -5.13 -3.52 -48.50
CA VAL A 155 -5.72 -2.27 -47.98
C VAL A 155 -6.83 -2.53 -46.96
N VAL A 156 -7.60 -3.62 -47.16
CA VAL A 156 -8.66 -4.00 -46.22
C VAL A 156 -8.47 -5.46 -45.82
N ARG A 157 -8.49 -5.75 -44.53
CA ARG A 157 -8.43 -7.11 -43.96
C ARG A 157 -9.63 -7.39 -43.08
N ALA A 158 -10.52 -8.27 -43.54
CA ALA A 158 -11.67 -8.79 -42.81
C ALA A 158 -12.55 -7.70 -42.14
N GLN A 159 -12.79 -6.57 -42.81
CA GLN A 159 -13.60 -5.45 -42.30
C GLN A 159 -14.96 -5.39 -43.02
N LYS A 160 -16.00 -5.09 -42.24
CA LYS A 160 -17.36 -4.84 -42.78
C LYS A 160 -17.45 -3.48 -43.43
N GLY A 161 -18.15 -3.39 -44.57
CA GLY A 161 -18.38 -2.13 -45.27
C GLY A 161 -18.42 -2.29 -46.75
N MET A 162 -18.94 -1.28 -47.49
CA MET A 162 -18.97 -1.25 -48.96
C MET A 162 -17.63 -0.82 -49.57
N HIS A 163 -16.74 -0.22 -48.80
CA HIS A 163 -15.38 0.18 -49.15
C HIS A 163 -15.26 1.00 -50.46
N GLU A 164 -16.30 1.70 -50.91
CA GLU A 164 -16.34 2.52 -52.13
C GLU A 164 -15.19 3.51 -52.26
N LYS A 165 -14.79 4.12 -51.12
CA LYS A 165 -13.68 5.07 -51.04
C LYS A 165 -12.37 4.40 -51.43
N VAL A 166 -12.11 3.16 -51.03
CA VAL A 166 -10.90 2.41 -51.33
C VAL A 166 -10.78 2.20 -52.85
N PHE A 167 -11.89 1.82 -53.53
CA PHE A 167 -11.94 1.67 -54.98
C PHE A 167 -11.75 3.00 -55.73
N ALA A 168 -12.38 4.07 -55.24
CA ALA A 168 -12.23 5.42 -55.79
C ALA A 168 -10.77 5.94 -55.70
N ASP A 169 -10.14 5.74 -54.55
CA ASP A 169 -8.74 6.15 -54.33
C ASP A 169 -7.76 5.30 -55.13
N ALA A 170 -8.01 3.99 -55.28
CA ALA A 170 -7.22 3.10 -56.15
C ALA A 170 -7.32 3.52 -57.62
N ARG A 171 -8.52 3.83 -58.12
CA ARG A 171 -8.72 4.38 -59.49
C ARG A 171 -7.99 5.69 -59.68
N ARG A 172 -8.07 6.60 -58.71
CA ARG A 172 -7.38 7.90 -58.78
C ARG A 172 -5.88 7.77 -58.81
N SER A 173 -5.34 6.74 -58.14
CA SER A 173 -3.90 6.41 -58.11
C SER A 173 -3.42 5.66 -59.33
N GLY A 174 -4.30 5.35 -60.31
CA GLY A 174 -3.95 4.73 -61.59
C GLY A 174 -3.86 3.21 -61.55
N PHE A 175 -4.30 2.55 -60.51
CA PHE A 175 -4.35 1.08 -60.48
C PHE A 175 -5.51 0.57 -61.30
N ALA A 176 -5.29 -0.56 -61.99
CA ALA A 176 -6.27 -1.13 -62.89
C ALA A 176 -7.12 -2.24 -62.28
N ARG A 177 -6.61 -2.97 -61.26
CA ARG A 177 -7.23 -4.21 -60.77
C ARG A 177 -7.13 -4.30 -59.25
N VAL A 178 -8.12 -4.99 -58.65
CA VAL A 178 -8.17 -5.35 -57.25
C VAL A 178 -8.54 -6.81 -57.08
N ARG A 179 -8.13 -7.41 -56.00
CA ARG A 179 -8.57 -8.71 -55.53
C ARG A 179 -9.50 -8.50 -54.33
N VAL A 180 -10.70 -8.97 -54.39
CA VAL A 180 -11.70 -8.89 -53.33
C VAL A 180 -12.14 -10.30 -52.95
N ASP A 181 -11.95 -10.67 -51.67
CA ASP A 181 -12.27 -12.00 -51.16
C ASP A 181 -11.73 -13.17 -52.02
N GLY A 182 -10.52 -12.99 -52.53
CA GLY A 182 -9.82 -13.96 -53.40
C GLY A 182 -10.12 -13.82 -54.90
N ASN A 183 -11.18 -13.11 -55.29
CA ASN A 183 -11.57 -12.93 -56.70
C ASN A 183 -10.99 -11.64 -57.28
N MET A 184 -10.57 -11.69 -58.56
CA MET A 184 -10.01 -10.53 -59.26
C MET A 184 -11.09 -9.73 -59.97
N TYR A 185 -11.07 -8.40 -59.76
CA TYR A 185 -11.97 -7.45 -60.45
C TYR A 185 -11.17 -6.38 -61.13
N ASP A 186 -11.70 -5.90 -62.30
CA ASP A 186 -11.19 -4.71 -62.96
C ASP A 186 -11.82 -3.47 -62.27
N LEU A 187 -11.00 -2.46 -62.00
CA LEU A 187 -11.50 -1.24 -61.34
C LEU A 187 -12.35 -0.37 -62.25
N THR A 188 -12.45 -0.70 -63.54
CA THR A 188 -13.39 -0.08 -64.49
C THR A 188 -14.81 -0.58 -64.30
N GLU A 189 -15.01 -1.74 -63.67
CA GLU A 189 -16.31 -2.33 -63.35
C GLU A 189 -16.87 -1.77 -62.03
N GLU A 190 -18.20 -1.86 -61.87
CA GLU A 190 -18.84 -1.48 -60.62
C GLU A 190 -18.78 -2.65 -59.63
N ILE A 191 -18.01 -2.46 -58.54
CA ILE A 191 -17.81 -3.48 -57.51
C ILE A 191 -18.75 -3.18 -56.34
N ALA A 192 -19.87 -3.92 -56.25
CA ALA A 192 -20.85 -3.80 -55.20
C ALA A 192 -20.55 -4.82 -54.10
N LEU A 193 -20.27 -4.34 -52.86
CA LEU A 193 -20.01 -5.18 -51.69
C LEU A 193 -21.12 -5.10 -50.66
N ASP A 194 -21.42 -6.18 -49.93
CA ASP A 194 -22.38 -6.18 -48.86
C ASP A 194 -21.77 -5.55 -47.58
N LYS A 195 -22.40 -4.49 -47.10
CA LYS A 195 -21.96 -3.76 -45.88
C LYS A 195 -21.93 -4.61 -44.61
N ASN A 196 -22.61 -5.75 -44.55
CA ASN A 196 -22.76 -6.61 -43.38
C ASN A 196 -21.74 -7.74 -43.36
N ILE A 197 -21.09 -8.01 -44.50
CA ILE A 197 -20.06 -9.07 -44.64
C ILE A 197 -18.67 -8.47 -44.41
N LYS A 198 -17.75 -9.27 -43.94
CA LYS A 198 -16.36 -8.90 -43.82
C LYS A 198 -15.66 -9.14 -45.15
N HIS A 199 -15.02 -8.10 -45.68
CA HIS A 199 -14.29 -8.17 -46.96
C HIS A 199 -12.80 -8.01 -46.74
N THR A 200 -12.04 -8.65 -47.62
CA THR A 200 -10.57 -8.50 -47.75
C THR A 200 -10.30 -7.95 -49.12
N ILE A 201 -9.59 -6.80 -49.21
CA ILE A 201 -9.33 -6.11 -50.47
C ILE A 201 -7.82 -5.86 -50.61
N ASP A 202 -7.24 -6.38 -51.73
CA ASP A 202 -5.86 -6.16 -52.12
C ASP A 202 -5.83 -5.43 -53.46
N ILE A 203 -5.04 -4.36 -53.54
CA ILE A 203 -4.81 -3.67 -54.84
C ILE A 203 -3.68 -4.38 -55.52
N ILE A 204 -3.87 -4.75 -56.83
CA ILE A 204 -2.83 -5.36 -57.65
C ILE A 204 -1.95 -4.25 -58.21
N VAL A 205 -0.70 -4.19 -57.71
CA VAL A 205 0.25 -3.15 -58.10
C VAL A 205 1.00 -3.52 -59.37
N ASP A 206 1.55 -4.74 -59.46
CA ASP A 206 2.26 -5.21 -60.65
C ASP A 206 2.18 -6.73 -60.81
N ARG A 207 2.47 -7.23 -62.00
CA ARG A 207 2.59 -8.65 -62.36
C ARG A 207 3.96 -8.87 -63.00
N LEU A 208 4.77 -9.68 -62.37
CA LEU A 208 6.18 -9.85 -62.70
C LEU A 208 6.52 -11.33 -62.90
N VAL A 209 7.67 -11.54 -63.56
CA VAL A 209 8.28 -12.88 -63.73
C VAL A 209 9.74 -12.77 -63.30
N ILE A 210 10.23 -13.69 -62.47
CA ILE A 210 11.63 -13.69 -62.03
C ILE A 210 12.53 -13.88 -63.24
N ARG A 211 13.32 -12.85 -63.60
CA ARG A 211 14.34 -12.81 -64.62
C ARG A 211 15.50 -11.97 -64.17
N GLY A 212 16.69 -12.11 -64.74
CA GLY A 212 17.93 -11.51 -64.25
C GLY A 212 18.00 -9.99 -64.13
N ASP A 213 17.03 -9.20 -64.66
CA ASP A 213 17.07 -7.72 -64.66
C ASP A 213 15.84 -7.04 -64.08
N ILE A 214 14.99 -7.75 -63.34
CA ILE A 214 13.74 -7.18 -62.80
C ILE A 214 13.89 -6.37 -61.49
N ARG A 215 15.08 -6.32 -60.91
CA ARG A 215 15.31 -5.73 -59.59
C ARG A 215 14.77 -4.29 -59.45
N ALA A 216 15.09 -3.42 -60.39
CA ALA A 216 14.64 -2.02 -60.35
C ALA A 216 13.10 -1.91 -60.39
N ARG A 217 12.46 -2.60 -61.35
CA ARG A 217 10.99 -2.59 -61.46
C ARG A 217 10.30 -3.24 -60.28
N LEU A 218 10.89 -4.31 -59.72
CA LEU A 218 10.37 -4.95 -58.50
C LEU A 218 10.47 -4.01 -57.33
N SER A 219 11.58 -3.27 -57.15
CA SER A 219 11.74 -2.29 -56.07
C SER A 219 10.70 -1.20 -56.19
N ASP A 220 10.46 -0.64 -57.38
CA ASP A 220 9.42 0.38 -57.61
C ASP A 220 8.00 -0.13 -57.29
N SER A 221 7.72 -1.37 -57.67
CA SER A 221 6.41 -2.01 -57.44
C SER A 221 6.19 -2.31 -55.98
N VAL A 222 7.20 -2.81 -55.28
CA VAL A 222 7.13 -3.07 -53.82
C VAL A 222 7.03 -1.77 -53.04
N GLU A 223 7.79 -0.73 -53.38
CA GLU A 223 7.69 0.59 -52.77
C GLU A 223 6.29 1.19 -52.95
N SER A 224 5.72 1.08 -54.16
CA SER A 224 4.36 1.53 -54.44
C SER A 224 3.31 0.77 -53.63
N ALA A 225 3.45 -0.56 -53.52
CA ALA A 225 2.57 -1.39 -52.70
C ALA A 225 2.63 -1.03 -51.23
N LEU A 226 3.84 -0.83 -50.68
CA LEU A 226 4.06 -0.43 -49.30
C LEU A 226 3.46 0.94 -48.96
N LYS A 227 3.57 1.92 -49.87
CA LYS A 227 2.94 3.25 -49.70
C LYS A 227 1.41 3.19 -49.62
N VAL A 228 0.78 2.34 -50.43
CA VAL A 228 -0.69 2.24 -50.51
C VAL A 228 -1.28 1.49 -49.33
N SER A 229 -0.58 0.47 -48.83
CA SER A 229 -1.05 -0.41 -47.75
C SER A 229 -0.48 -0.05 -46.37
N ASP A 230 0.12 1.12 -46.22
CA ASP A 230 0.75 1.55 -44.95
C ASP A 230 1.81 0.56 -44.44
N GLY A 231 2.73 0.17 -45.37
CA GLY A 231 3.89 -0.64 -45.01
C GLY A 231 3.73 -2.15 -45.14
N ARG A 232 2.73 -2.65 -45.84
CA ARG A 232 2.53 -4.08 -46.10
C ARG A 232 2.56 -4.39 -47.59
N VAL A 233 3.07 -5.55 -47.96
CA VAL A 233 2.99 -6.06 -49.32
C VAL A 233 2.78 -7.56 -49.29
N THR A 234 1.90 -8.07 -50.15
CA THR A 234 1.67 -9.49 -50.35
C THR A 234 2.15 -9.86 -51.76
N VAL A 235 2.94 -10.91 -51.86
CA VAL A 235 3.36 -11.47 -53.16
C VAL A 235 2.61 -12.77 -53.35
N LEU A 236 1.76 -12.81 -54.38
CA LEU A 236 1.03 -14.01 -54.76
C LEU A 236 1.84 -14.69 -55.89
N VAL A 237 2.43 -15.83 -55.58
CA VAL A 237 3.08 -16.71 -56.56
C VAL A 237 2.01 -17.44 -57.36
N VAL A 238 1.99 -17.29 -58.68
CA VAL A 238 0.95 -17.90 -59.54
C VAL A 238 1.48 -19.17 -60.14
N ASP A 239 0.91 -20.31 -59.76
CA ASP A 239 1.23 -21.61 -60.36
C ASP A 239 0.39 -21.89 -61.63
N ARG A 240 0.75 -22.90 -62.39
CA ARG A 240 0.07 -23.24 -63.68
C ARG A 240 -1.43 -23.55 -63.51
N ASP A 241 -1.84 -23.96 -62.30
CA ASP A 241 -3.24 -24.33 -61.97
C ASP A 241 -4.03 -23.22 -61.35
N GLY A 242 -3.43 -22.01 -61.18
CA GLY A 242 -4.16 -20.80 -60.66
C GLY A 242 -4.24 -20.69 -59.13
N GLU A 243 -3.84 -21.70 -58.38
CA GLU A 243 -3.64 -21.63 -56.91
C GLU A 243 -2.19 -21.27 -56.64
N GLY A 244 -1.94 -20.25 -55.81
CA GLY A 244 -0.60 -19.75 -55.57
C GLY A 244 -0.30 -19.57 -54.10
N GLU A 245 0.97 -19.72 -53.74
CA GLU A 245 1.51 -19.42 -52.42
C GLU A 245 1.52 -17.91 -52.18
N GLU A 246 0.98 -17.43 -51.07
CA GLU A 246 1.03 -16.05 -50.67
C GLU A 246 2.22 -15.83 -49.72
N LEU A 247 3.10 -14.89 -50.06
CA LEU A 247 4.20 -14.44 -49.24
C LEU A 247 3.85 -13.04 -48.71
N GLU A 248 3.66 -12.91 -47.44
CA GLU A 248 3.39 -11.61 -46.79
C GLU A 248 4.69 -11.00 -46.26
N PHE A 249 4.91 -9.72 -46.59
CA PHE A 249 6.03 -8.92 -46.11
C PHE A 249 5.51 -7.64 -45.48
N SER A 250 6.28 -7.14 -44.52
CA SER A 250 5.90 -5.89 -43.82
C SER A 250 7.13 -5.07 -43.45
N GLN A 251 7.08 -3.79 -43.74
CA GLN A 251 8.03 -2.83 -43.17
C GLN A 251 7.72 -2.53 -41.72
N LYS A 252 6.53 -2.93 -41.24
CA LYS A 252 6.16 -2.86 -39.80
C LYS A 252 6.51 -4.18 -39.13
N TYR A 253 6.72 -4.15 -37.83
CA TYR A 253 6.91 -5.35 -37.02
C TYR A 253 5.71 -6.31 -37.13
N ALA A 254 5.87 -7.42 -37.85
CA ALA A 254 4.79 -8.41 -38.02
C ALA A 254 5.33 -9.84 -37.95
N CYS A 255 4.57 -10.74 -37.29
CA CYS A 255 4.86 -12.16 -37.25
C CYS A 255 4.30 -12.83 -38.53
N GLU A 256 5.16 -13.50 -39.29
CA GLU A 256 4.79 -14.18 -40.54
C GLU A 256 3.80 -15.34 -40.31
N GLU A 257 3.91 -16.06 -39.16
CA GLU A 257 3.08 -17.26 -38.89
C GLU A 257 1.71 -16.90 -38.32
N HIS A 258 1.59 -15.82 -37.52
CA HIS A 258 0.36 -15.49 -36.78
C HIS A 258 -0.33 -14.19 -37.24
N GLY A 259 0.25 -13.49 -38.22
CA GLY A 259 -0.32 -12.22 -38.73
C GLY A 259 -0.41 -11.11 -37.69
N ILE A 260 0.26 -11.25 -36.53
CA ILE A 260 0.25 -10.25 -35.45
C ILE A 260 1.24 -9.15 -35.84
N SER A 261 0.72 -7.95 -36.01
CA SER A 261 1.48 -6.75 -36.33
C SER A 261 1.62 -5.84 -35.13
N PHE A 262 2.85 -5.44 -34.80
CA PHE A 262 3.13 -4.42 -33.80
C PHE A 262 3.07 -3.03 -34.45
N PRO A 263 2.38 -2.07 -33.79
CA PRO A 263 2.52 -0.67 -34.16
C PRO A 263 3.93 -0.17 -33.81
N GLU A 264 4.28 1.03 -34.25
CA GLU A 264 5.51 1.68 -33.79
C GLU A 264 5.58 1.69 -32.27
N LEU A 265 6.74 1.28 -31.72
CA LEU A 265 6.91 1.17 -30.29
C LEU A 265 6.99 2.58 -29.68
N GLU A 266 5.96 2.97 -28.96
CA GLU A 266 5.87 4.25 -28.27
C GLU A 266 5.83 4.07 -26.73
N PRO A 267 6.37 5.00 -25.93
CA PRO A 267 6.37 4.89 -24.46
C PRO A 267 4.97 4.71 -23.84
N ARG A 268 3.92 5.25 -24.49
CA ARG A 268 2.52 5.09 -24.04
C ARG A 268 2.01 3.65 -24.10
N MET A 269 2.57 2.82 -25.00
CA MET A 269 2.21 1.39 -25.10
C MET A 269 2.64 0.60 -23.86
N PHE A 270 3.73 0.99 -23.22
CA PHE A 270 4.26 0.33 -22.04
C PHE A 270 3.62 0.87 -20.73
N SER A 271 2.58 1.68 -20.82
CA SER A 271 1.87 2.21 -19.66
C SER A 271 0.61 1.41 -19.36
N PHE A 272 0.54 0.82 -18.17
CA PHE A 272 -0.69 0.16 -17.69
C PHE A 272 -1.80 1.17 -17.33
N ASN A 273 -1.51 2.48 -17.32
CA ASN A 273 -2.50 3.55 -17.14
C ASN A 273 -3.09 4.04 -18.48
N ASN A 274 -2.53 3.57 -19.60
CA ASN A 274 -3.01 3.92 -20.94
C ASN A 274 -3.78 2.73 -21.54
N PRO A 275 -4.98 2.92 -22.12
CA PRO A 275 -5.78 1.84 -22.71
C PRO A 275 -5.05 1.01 -23.79
N ILE A 276 -4.06 1.59 -24.49
CA ILE A 276 -3.28 0.89 -25.53
C ILE A 276 -2.40 -0.19 -24.93
N GLY A 277 -1.78 0.07 -23.79
CA GLY A 277 -0.86 -0.85 -23.12
C GLY A 277 -1.49 -1.70 -22.05
N ALA A 278 -2.59 -1.24 -21.46
CA ALA A 278 -3.25 -1.90 -20.35
C ALA A 278 -3.89 -3.24 -20.75
N CYS A 279 -3.89 -4.19 -19.82
CA CYS A 279 -4.71 -5.39 -19.97
C CYS A 279 -6.18 -5.00 -20.16
N PRO A 280 -6.86 -5.44 -21.23
CA PRO A 280 -8.23 -5.01 -21.52
C PRO A 280 -9.25 -5.52 -20.50
N GLU A 281 -8.96 -6.59 -19.75
CA GLU A 281 -9.88 -7.16 -18.78
C GLU A 281 -9.86 -6.40 -17.45
N CYS A 282 -8.67 -6.11 -16.90
CA CYS A 282 -8.54 -5.38 -15.63
C CYS A 282 -8.23 -3.89 -15.81
N ALA A 283 -8.20 -3.37 -17.04
CA ALA A 283 -7.86 -1.98 -17.34
C ALA A 283 -6.57 -1.49 -16.64
N GLY A 284 -5.56 -2.36 -16.55
CA GLY A 284 -4.25 -2.05 -15.98
C GLY A 284 -4.16 -2.11 -14.45
N ILE A 285 -5.20 -2.55 -13.75
CA ILE A 285 -5.18 -2.69 -12.28
C ILE A 285 -4.37 -3.92 -11.84
N GLY A 286 -4.38 -5.00 -12.64
CA GLY A 286 -3.70 -6.26 -12.34
C GLY A 286 -4.52 -7.21 -11.48
N ASN A 287 -5.35 -6.67 -10.61
CA ASN A 287 -6.24 -7.42 -9.72
C ASN A 287 -7.70 -7.13 -10.06
N MET A 288 -8.57 -8.06 -9.67
CA MET A 288 -10.02 -7.93 -9.78
C MET A 288 -10.65 -8.21 -8.42
N GLN A 289 -11.68 -7.47 -8.09
CA GLN A 289 -12.47 -7.74 -6.90
C GLN A 289 -13.50 -8.82 -7.23
N ARG A 290 -13.47 -9.91 -6.50
CA ARG A 290 -14.45 -11.01 -6.58
C ARG A 290 -15.01 -11.32 -5.21
N ILE A 291 -16.23 -11.83 -5.18
CA ILE A 291 -16.81 -12.37 -3.95
C ILE A 291 -16.09 -13.68 -3.61
N SER A 292 -15.54 -13.76 -2.42
CA SER A 292 -14.82 -14.94 -1.92
C SER A 292 -15.77 -15.97 -1.34
N VAL A 293 -15.85 -17.13 -1.97
CA VAL A 293 -16.64 -18.26 -1.45
C VAL A 293 -16.13 -18.68 -0.05
N LYS A 294 -14.80 -18.59 0.20
CA LYS A 294 -14.23 -18.88 1.52
C LYS A 294 -14.74 -17.93 2.60
N LYS A 295 -14.90 -16.64 2.27
CA LYS A 295 -15.45 -15.63 3.19
C LYS A 295 -16.96 -15.77 3.36
N LEU A 296 -17.67 -16.25 2.33
CA LEU A 296 -19.10 -16.55 2.42
C LEU A 296 -19.37 -17.77 3.32
N ILE A 297 -18.51 -18.78 3.27
CA ILE A 297 -18.62 -20.04 4.03
C ILE A 297 -17.44 -20.16 5.00
N PRO A 298 -17.47 -19.47 6.14
CA PRO A 298 -16.37 -19.52 7.11
C PRO A 298 -16.26 -20.87 7.84
N ASN A 299 -17.36 -21.60 7.95
CA ASN A 299 -17.40 -22.91 8.60
C ASN A 299 -18.29 -23.88 7.80
N LYS A 300 -17.65 -24.85 7.16
CA LYS A 300 -18.34 -25.88 6.37
C LYS A 300 -19.13 -26.91 7.19
N SER A 301 -18.91 -27.00 8.51
CA SER A 301 -19.68 -27.93 9.36
C SER A 301 -21.10 -27.42 9.65
N LEU A 302 -21.40 -26.15 9.36
CA LEU A 302 -22.71 -25.56 9.54
C LEU A 302 -23.62 -25.89 8.34
N THR A 303 -24.95 -25.91 8.63
CA THR A 303 -25.98 -26.04 7.62
C THR A 303 -26.38 -24.66 7.06
N LEU A 304 -27.15 -24.63 5.97
CA LEU A 304 -27.72 -23.40 5.44
C LEU A 304 -28.73 -22.77 6.42
N ARG A 305 -29.36 -23.58 7.26
CA ARG A 305 -30.27 -23.13 8.31
C ARG A 305 -29.53 -22.51 9.50
N ASP A 306 -28.38 -23.08 9.86
CA ASP A 306 -27.60 -22.66 11.04
C ASP A 306 -26.54 -21.59 10.75
N GLY A 307 -26.63 -20.93 9.62
CA GLY A 307 -25.73 -19.82 9.30
C GLY A 307 -24.47 -20.20 8.53
N GLY A 308 -24.50 -21.30 7.79
CA GLY A 308 -23.38 -21.73 6.94
C GLY A 308 -22.95 -20.66 5.91
N ILE A 309 -23.84 -19.72 5.56
CA ILE A 309 -23.53 -18.55 4.73
C ILE A 309 -23.51 -17.28 5.59
N ALA A 310 -22.39 -16.60 5.66
CA ALA A 310 -22.16 -15.47 6.57
C ALA A 310 -22.88 -14.15 6.18
N VAL A 311 -23.43 -14.06 4.97
CA VAL A 311 -24.01 -12.82 4.42
C VAL A 311 -25.48 -12.63 4.85
N ASN A 312 -25.86 -11.41 5.22
CA ASN A 312 -27.24 -11.07 5.56
C ASN A 312 -28.20 -11.39 4.41
N GLY A 313 -29.34 -12.00 4.77
CA GLY A 313 -30.34 -12.55 3.83
C GLY A 313 -30.05 -13.98 3.37
N PHE A 314 -28.92 -14.57 3.82
CA PHE A 314 -28.58 -15.98 3.64
C PHE A 314 -28.11 -16.65 4.94
N LYS A 315 -27.99 -15.89 6.05
CA LYS A 315 -27.51 -16.41 7.36
C LYS A 315 -28.41 -17.49 7.96
N THR A 316 -29.69 -17.34 7.78
CA THR A 316 -30.71 -18.29 8.28
C THR A 316 -31.70 -18.52 7.16
N LEU A 317 -31.53 -19.61 6.42
CA LEU A 317 -32.43 -20.00 5.36
C LEU A 317 -33.49 -20.96 5.89
N THR A 318 -34.73 -20.56 5.79
CA THR A 318 -35.91 -21.36 6.13
C THR A 318 -36.82 -21.42 4.92
N GLU A 319 -37.78 -22.32 4.93
CA GLU A 319 -38.80 -22.47 3.87
C GLU A 319 -39.64 -21.19 3.70
N ASP A 320 -39.72 -20.36 4.75
CA ASP A 320 -40.47 -19.09 4.74
C ASP A 320 -39.58 -17.89 4.40
N SER A 321 -38.26 -18.05 4.30
CA SER A 321 -37.36 -16.97 3.94
C SER A 321 -37.47 -16.62 2.44
N TRP A 322 -37.11 -15.38 2.06
CA TRP A 322 -37.25 -14.90 0.67
C TRP A 322 -36.55 -15.77 -0.38
N THR A 323 -35.39 -16.34 -0.04
CA THR A 323 -34.55 -17.15 -0.95
C THR A 323 -34.58 -18.63 -0.61
N GLY A 324 -35.07 -19.00 0.58
CA GLY A 324 -35.07 -20.36 1.07
C GLY A 324 -35.83 -21.37 0.18
N PRO A 325 -37.09 -21.10 -0.23
CA PRO A 325 -37.83 -22.00 -1.12
C PRO A 325 -37.12 -22.26 -2.43
N LEU A 326 -36.46 -21.23 -3.00
CA LEU A 326 -35.69 -21.39 -4.24
C LEU A 326 -34.44 -22.23 -4.04
N ILE A 327 -33.70 -22.01 -2.96
CA ILE A 327 -32.50 -22.81 -2.65
C ILE A 327 -32.88 -24.25 -2.30
N ALA A 328 -33.99 -24.46 -1.59
CA ALA A 328 -34.50 -25.80 -1.32
C ALA A 328 -34.93 -26.55 -2.59
N ALA A 329 -35.51 -25.83 -3.56
CA ALA A 329 -35.84 -26.41 -4.87
C ALA A 329 -34.59 -26.80 -5.67
N VAL A 330 -33.54 -25.97 -5.66
CA VAL A 330 -32.23 -26.28 -6.24
C VAL A 330 -31.61 -27.49 -5.53
N GLY A 331 -31.73 -27.57 -4.20
CA GLY A 331 -31.20 -28.66 -3.41
C GLY A 331 -31.78 -30.03 -3.80
N LYS A 332 -33.05 -30.10 -4.19
CA LYS A 332 -33.66 -31.34 -4.68
C LYS A 332 -33.01 -31.88 -5.96
N ASP A 333 -32.57 -30.97 -6.85
CA ASP A 333 -31.90 -31.35 -8.11
C ASP A 333 -30.44 -31.78 -7.91
N PHE A 334 -29.76 -31.17 -6.94
CA PHE A 334 -28.33 -31.36 -6.70
C PHE A 334 -28.02 -32.17 -5.44
N GLY A 335 -29.04 -32.78 -4.79
CA GLY A 335 -28.87 -33.73 -3.71
C GLY A 335 -28.53 -33.16 -2.34
N PHE A 336 -28.99 -31.95 -2.01
CA PHE A 336 -28.82 -31.33 -0.69
C PHE A 336 -30.14 -30.75 -0.15
N THR A 337 -30.19 -30.54 1.16
CA THR A 337 -31.28 -29.87 1.88
C THR A 337 -30.76 -28.66 2.64
N LEU A 338 -31.67 -27.86 3.20
CA LEU A 338 -31.26 -26.72 4.05
C LEU A 338 -30.57 -27.18 5.37
N ASP A 339 -30.76 -28.43 5.76
CA ASP A 339 -30.25 -29.07 6.98
C ASP A 339 -28.98 -29.93 6.72
N THR A 340 -28.52 -30.04 5.48
CA THR A 340 -27.30 -30.75 5.12
C THR A 340 -26.09 -29.90 5.46
N PRO A 341 -25.07 -30.38 6.19
CA PRO A 341 -23.81 -29.66 6.41
C PRO A 341 -23.11 -29.32 5.08
N LEU A 342 -22.57 -28.12 4.96
CA LEU A 342 -21.89 -27.69 3.73
C LEU A 342 -20.64 -28.51 3.39
N SER A 343 -20.09 -29.24 4.39
CA SER A 343 -18.97 -30.18 4.19
C SER A 343 -19.37 -31.43 3.41
N GLU A 344 -20.66 -31.78 3.38
CA GLU A 344 -21.21 -32.96 2.70
C GLU A 344 -21.72 -32.64 1.27
N PHE A 345 -21.67 -31.38 0.85
CA PHE A 345 -22.06 -31.00 -0.50
C PHE A 345 -21.05 -31.55 -1.53
N SER A 346 -21.58 -32.12 -2.61
CA SER A 346 -20.76 -32.42 -3.79
C SER A 346 -20.21 -31.13 -4.43
N GLU A 347 -19.17 -31.25 -5.24
CA GLU A 347 -18.63 -30.07 -5.98
C GLU A 347 -19.71 -29.44 -6.86
N GLU A 348 -20.53 -30.26 -7.53
CA GLU A 348 -21.64 -29.79 -8.37
C GLU A 348 -22.72 -29.05 -7.56
N ALA A 349 -23.04 -29.58 -6.37
CA ALA A 349 -24.01 -28.92 -5.47
C ALA A 349 -23.46 -27.57 -4.94
N MET A 350 -22.20 -27.51 -4.60
CA MET A 350 -21.54 -26.28 -4.15
C MET A 350 -21.47 -25.25 -5.29
N ASP A 351 -21.11 -25.66 -6.50
CA ASP A 351 -21.06 -24.80 -7.66
C ASP A 351 -22.46 -24.29 -8.05
N ALA A 352 -23.46 -25.14 -8.04
CA ALA A 352 -24.85 -24.74 -8.27
C ALA A 352 -25.33 -23.73 -7.22
N LEU A 353 -25.01 -23.93 -5.94
CA LEU A 353 -25.36 -23.00 -4.86
C LEU A 353 -24.67 -21.65 -5.03
N MET A 354 -23.37 -21.63 -5.36
CA MET A 354 -22.57 -20.42 -5.42
C MET A 354 -22.74 -19.66 -6.75
N TYR A 355 -22.72 -20.35 -7.87
CA TYR A 355 -22.65 -19.74 -9.21
C TYR A 355 -23.92 -19.90 -10.06
N GLY A 356 -24.90 -20.70 -9.58
CA GLY A 356 -26.19 -20.86 -10.19
C GLY A 356 -26.41 -22.21 -10.89
N ALA A 357 -27.68 -22.54 -11.10
CA ALA A 357 -28.12 -23.81 -11.69
C ALA A 357 -28.29 -23.75 -13.22
N GLY A 358 -27.69 -22.75 -13.90
CA GLY A 358 -27.80 -22.56 -15.34
C GLY A 358 -29.20 -22.08 -15.78
N ALA A 359 -29.67 -22.59 -16.92
CA ALA A 359 -30.95 -22.20 -17.49
C ALA A 359 -32.19 -22.91 -16.88
N ARG A 360 -31.97 -23.75 -15.85
CA ARG A 360 -33.05 -24.48 -15.19
C ARG A 360 -34.02 -23.52 -14.51
N ARG A 361 -35.34 -23.79 -14.68
CA ARG A 361 -36.40 -22.99 -14.06
C ARG A 361 -37.02 -23.75 -12.90
N TYR A 362 -37.15 -23.03 -11.76
CA TYR A 362 -37.75 -23.57 -10.55
C TYR A 362 -39.08 -22.89 -10.26
N SER A 363 -40.13 -23.68 -10.02
CA SER A 363 -41.40 -23.14 -9.56
C SER A 363 -41.40 -23.12 -8.03
N VAL A 364 -41.57 -21.95 -7.45
CA VAL A 364 -41.52 -21.74 -6.00
C VAL A 364 -42.67 -20.84 -5.57
N THR A 365 -43.29 -21.22 -4.44
CA THR A 365 -44.33 -20.40 -3.82
C THR A 365 -43.68 -19.39 -2.87
N ARG A 366 -43.90 -18.09 -3.11
CA ARG A 366 -43.46 -17.00 -2.22
C ARG A 366 -44.63 -16.40 -1.49
N TYR A 367 -44.46 -16.21 -0.17
CA TYR A 367 -45.50 -15.62 0.67
C TYR A 367 -45.33 -14.11 0.80
N PHE A 368 -46.34 -13.32 0.38
CA PHE A 368 -46.41 -11.88 0.54
C PHE A 368 -47.64 -11.53 1.41
N GLY A 369 -47.38 -10.99 2.62
CA GLY A 369 -48.47 -10.62 3.52
C GLY A 369 -49.48 -11.72 3.82
N GLY A 370 -49.03 -12.99 3.88
CA GLY A 370 -49.87 -14.15 4.16
C GLY A 370 -50.50 -14.83 2.94
N THR A 371 -50.33 -14.27 1.73
CA THR A 371 -50.82 -14.87 0.46
C THR A 371 -49.66 -15.50 -0.30
N GLY A 372 -49.75 -16.80 -0.60
CA GLY A 372 -48.79 -17.54 -1.43
C GLY A 372 -48.98 -17.19 -2.92
N LYS A 373 -47.90 -16.86 -3.60
CA LYS A 373 -47.90 -16.64 -5.07
C LYS A 373 -46.84 -17.52 -5.70
N ASP A 374 -47.26 -18.35 -6.62
CA ASP A 374 -46.34 -19.19 -7.38
C ASP A 374 -45.58 -18.35 -8.42
N GLN A 375 -44.27 -18.55 -8.45
CA GLN A 375 -43.36 -17.87 -9.37
C GLN A 375 -42.39 -18.87 -9.97
N THR A 376 -42.24 -18.87 -11.27
CA THR A 376 -41.20 -19.63 -11.97
C THR A 376 -40.00 -18.73 -12.24
N THR A 377 -38.83 -19.09 -11.69
CA THR A 377 -37.62 -18.29 -11.80
C THR A 377 -36.39 -19.17 -12.00
N THR A 378 -35.30 -18.60 -12.47
CA THR A 378 -33.98 -19.24 -12.49
C THR A 378 -33.21 -18.92 -11.20
N PHE A 379 -32.21 -19.71 -10.88
CA PHE A 379 -31.33 -19.47 -9.76
C PHE A 379 -29.96 -19.03 -10.26
N ASP A 380 -29.63 -17.76 -10.07
CA ASP A 380 -28.38 -17.12 -10.55
C ASP A 380 -27.14 -17.48 -9.68
N GLY A 381 -27.33 -18.13 -8.53
CA GLY A 381 -26.29 -18.39 -7.53
C GLY A 381 -26.08 -17.25 -6.54
N ILE A 382 -25.60 -17.59 -5.35
CA ILE A 382 -25.43 -16.63 -4.24
C ILE A 382 -24.44 -15.53 -4.60
N VAL A 383 -23.32 -15.87 -5.25
CA VAL A 383 -22.27 -14.92 -5.66
C VAL A 383 -22.87 -13.81 -6.55
N ARG A 384 -23.57 -14.18 -7.63
CA ARG A 384 -24.20 -13.20 -8.53
C ARG A 384 -25.30 -12.37 -7.85
N MET A 385 -26.04 -12.99 -6.93
CA MET A 385 -27.05 -12.28 -6.15
C MET A 385 -26.42 -11.22 -5.25
N ILE A 386 -25.27 -11.51 -4.65
CA ILE A 386 -24.51 -10.55 -3.83
C ILE A 386 -23.93 -9.46 -4.72
N GLU A 387 -23.34 -9.79 -5.85
CA GLU A 387 -22.82 -8.78 -6.81
C GLU A 387 -23.90 -7.80 -7.28
N LYS A 388 -25.12 -8.32 -7.58
CA LYS A 388 -26.27 -7.46 -7.90
C LYS A 388 -26.61 -6.53 -6.73
N ARG A 389 -26.67 -7.02 -5.50
CA ARG A 389 -26.95 -6.20 -4.30
C ARG A 389 -25.87 -5.15 -4.06
N MET A 390 -24.59 -5.49 -4.23
CA MET A 390 -23.49 -4.52 -4.13
C MET A 390 -23.66 -3.33 -5.08
N ARG A 391 -24.08 -3.58 -6.32
CA ARG A 391 -24.32 -2.53 -7.33
C ARG A 391 -25.52 -1.63 -6.99
N MET A 392 -26.54 -2.18 -6.31
CA MET A 392 -27.79 -1.47 -6.02
C MET A 392 -27.77 -0.69 -4.70
N ALA A 393 -27.09 -1.17 -3.67
CA ALA A 393 -27.28 -0.72 -2.28
C ALA A 393 -26.10 0.05 -1.67
N GLY A 394 -25.02 0.35 -2.44
CA GLY A 394 -23.82 0.95 -1.86
C GLY A 394 -23.00 -0.07 -1.04
N GLY A 395 -21.71 -0.21 -1.37
CA GLY A 395 -20.97 -1.45 -1.15
C GLY A 395 -20.36 -1.74 0.21
N ASP A 396 -20.41 -0.87 1.23
CA ASP A 396 -19.56 -1.02 2.44
C ASP A 396 -19.75 -2.35 3.20
N TYR A 397 -20.98 -2.81 3.36
CA TYR A 397 -21.26 -4.09 4.03
C TYR A 397 -20.66 -5.31 3.30
N TYR A 398 -20.72 -5.29 1.96
CA TYR A 398 -20.27 -6.43 1.16
C TYR A 398 -18.75 -6.47 0.95
N GLN A 399 -18.03 -5.38 1.21
CA GLN A 399 -16.57 -5.31 1.11
C GLN A 399 -15.87 -6.34 2.01
N GLU A 400 -16.50 -6.72 3.12
CA GLU A 400 -16.01 -7.78 4.00
C GLU A 400 -15.87 -9.14 3.28
N PHE A 401 -16.76 -9.40 2.30
CA PHE A 401 -16.81 -10.66 1.55
C PHE A 401 -16.04 -10.63 0.22
N VAL A 402 -15.47 -9.48 -0.13
CA VAL A 402 -14.67 -9.30 -1.34
C VAL A 402 -13.23 -9.72 -1.08
N GLU A 403 -12.64 -10.41 -2.04
CA GLU A 403 -11.20 -10.65 -2.12
C GLU A 403 -10.63 -10.08 -3.42
N GLU A 404 -9.39 -9.64 -3.35
CA GLU A 404 -8.64 -9.25 -4.54
C GLU A 404 -7.93 -10.49 -5.08
N VAL A 405 -8.28 -10.86 -6.31
CA VAL A 405 -7.63 -11.96 -7.03
C VAL A 405 -6.87 -11.41 -8.24
N ALA A 406 -5.77 -12.06 -8.58
CA ALA A 406 -5.05 -11.68 -9.79
C ALA A 406 -5.97 -11.79 -11.02
N CYS A 407 -5.90 -10.82 -11.93
CA CYS A 407 -6.67 -10.85 -13.16
C CYS A 407 -6.40 -12.16 -13.93
N PRO A 408 -7.41 -12.92 -14.34
CA PRO A 408 -7.21 -14.21 -14.99
C PRO A 408 -6.45 -14.10 -16.33
N ARG A 409 -6.58 -12.99 -17.05
CA ARG A 409 -5.90 -12.75 -18.30
C ARG A 409 -4.42 -12.38 -18.11
N CYS A 410 -4.16 -11.27 -17.43
CA CYS A 410 -2.77 -10.80 -17.25
C CYS A 410 -2.06 -11.41 -16.04
N ARG A 411 -2.74 -12.17 -15.17
CA ARG A 411 -2.18 -12.80 -13.97
C ARG A 411 -1.40 -11.84 -13.07
N GLY A 412 -1.92 -10.63 -12.92
CA GLY A 412 -1.30 -9.57 -12.11
C GLY A 412 -0.34 -8.65 -12.88
N ARG A 413 0.06 -8.98 -14.10
CA ARG A 413 1.07 -8.24 -14.90
C ARG A 413 0.58 -6.89 -15.46
N ARG A 414 -0.72 -6.57 -15.37
CA ARG A 414 -1.33 -5.26 -15.71
C ARG A 414 -1.33 -4.88 -17.18
N LEU A 415 -0.41 -5.41 -17.99
CA LEU A 415 -0.18 -5.08 -19.39
C LEU A 415 -0.83 -6.10 -20.34
N SER A 416 -1.02 -5.70 -21.60
CA SER A 416 -1.50 -6.57 -22.65
C SER A 416 -0.42 -7.55 -23.11
N ASP A 417 -0.81 -8.69 -23.68
CA ASP A 417 0.11 -9.74 -24.14
C ASP A 417 1.06 -9.23 -25.23
N MET A 418 0.61 -8.29 -26.07
CA MET A 418 1.44 -7.64 -27.08
C MET A 418 2.61 -6.86 -26.44
N VAL A 419 2.34 -6.05 -25.44
CA VAL A 419 3.37 -5.26 -24.72
C VAL A 419 4.35 -6.17 -24.01
N LEU A 420 3.86 -7.25 -23.40
CA LEU A 420 4.69 -8.26 -22.73
C LEU A 420 5.55 -9.08 -23.70
N GLY A 421 5.25 -9.05 -25.00
CA GLY A 421 6.08 -9.63 -26.05
C GLY A 421 7.33 -8.79 -26.37
N VAL A 422 7.47 -7.57 -25.86
CA VAL A 422 8.67 -6.74 -26.12
C VAL A 422 9.69 -6.93 -25.00
N THR A 423 10.94 -7.24 -25.36
CA THR A 423 12.01 -7.51 -24.40
C THR A 423 13.21 -6.59 -24.57
N VAL A 424 13.94 -6.36 -23.47
CA VAL A 424 15.26 -5.73 -23.43
C VAL A 424 16.18 -6.66 -22.66
N GLY A 425 17.29 -7.08 -23.27
CA GLY A 425 18.17 -8.07 -22.65
C GLY A 425 17.48 -9.42 -22.31
N GLY A 426 16.42 -9.77 -23.05
CA GLY A 426 15.65 -11.00 -22.88
C GLY A 426 14.53 -10.94 -21.84
N LEU A 427 14.38 -9.84 -21.09
CA LEU A 427 13.29 -9.65 -20.12
C LEU A 427 12.26 -8.63 -20.64
N ASN A 428 10.97 -8.90 -20.41
CA ASN A 428 9.92 -7.92 -20.65
C ASN A 428 9.82 -6.92 -19.48
N ILE A 429 9.03 -5.85 -19.68
CA ILE A 429 8.95 -4.76 -18.69
C ILE A 429 8.35 -5.19 -17.34
N ASP A 430 7.48 -6.20 -17.30
CA ASP A 430 6.93 -6.74 -16.07
C ASP A 430 7.96 -7.61 -15.31
N GLU A 431 8.69 -8.45 -16.06
CA GLU A 431 9.74 -9.29 -15.49
C GLU A 431 10.85 -8.47 -14.84
N ILE A 432 11.33 -7.41 -15.51
CA ILE A 432 12.34 -6.52 -14.92
C ILE A 432 11.79 -5.78 -13.68
N CYS A 433 10.53 -5.33 -13.71
CA CYS A 433 9.89 -4.69 -12.57
C CYS A 433 9.65 -5.64 -11.39
N SER A 434 9.62 -6.94 -11.64
CA SER A 434 9.44 -7.98 -10.61
C SER A 434 10.74 -8.39 -9.92
N LEU A 435 11.90 -8.04 -10.49
CA LEU A 435 13.20 -8.22 -9.84
C LEU A 435 13.31 -7.33 -8.60
N SER A 436 14.06 -7.79 -7.58
CA SER A 436 14.48 -6.89 -6.50
C SER A 436 15.34 -5.75 -7.08
N ILE A 437 15.32 -4.60 -6.41
CA ILE A 437 16.08 -3.40 -6.84
C ILE A 437 17.57 -3.74 -7.04
N GLU A 438 18.14 -4.55 -6.14
CA GLU A 438 19.53 -5.02 -6.26
C GLU A 438 19.74 -5.87 -7.53
N LYS A 439 18.90 -6.89 -7.77
CA LYS A 439 18.97 -7.73 -8.98
C LYS A 439 18.71 -6.94 -10.24
N MET A 440 17.80 -5.96 -10.18
CA MET A 440 17.51 -5.09 -11.30
C MET A 440 18.72 -4.21 -11.64
N LEU A 441 19.41 -3.66 -10.65
CA LEU A 441 20.63 -2.88 -10.88
C LEU A 441 21.71 -3.74 -11.58
N ALA A 442 21.96 -4.94 -11.04
CA ALA A 442 22.91 -5.88 -11.64
C ALA A 442 22.51 -6.25 -13.09
N PHE A 443 21.23 -6.47 -13.35
CA PHE A 443 20.74 -6.73 -14.71
C PHE A 443 20.97 -5.53 -15.64
N VAL A 444 20.60 -4.31 -15.21
CA VAL A 444 20.79 -3.08 -16.01
C VAL A 444 22.29 -2.81 -16.28
N GLU A 445 23.17 -3.20 -15.37
CA GLU A 445 24.63 -3.11 -15.58
C GLU A 445 25.18 -4.13 -16.57
N SER A 446 24.55 -5.28 -16.66
CA SER A 446 24.94 -6.36 -17.60
C SER A 446 24.46 -6.16 -19.04
N LEU A 447 23.57 -5.20 -19.30
CA LEU A 447 23.00 -4.94 -20.63
C LEU A 447 24.09 -4.49 -21.59
N THR A 448 24.13 -5.14 -22.74
CA THR A 448 25.01 -4.81 -23.87
C THR A 448 24.16 -4.49 -25.11
N PHE A 449 24.48 -3.44 -25.82
CA PHE A 449 23.75 -2.96 -26.99
C PHE A 449 24.69 -2.74 -28.16
N GLY A 450 24.14 -2.69 -29.39
CA GLY A 450 24.86 -2.24 -30.56
C GLY A 450 25.30 -0.76 -30.47
N GLU A 451 26.13 -0.28 -31.38
CA GLU A 451 26.69 1.09 -31.31
C GLU A 451 25.61 2.19 -31.34
N GLU A 452 24.56 2.05 -32.13
CA GLU A 452 23.47 3.01 -32.23
C GLU A 452 22.57 2.97 -30.99
N GLU A 453 22.18 1.77 -30.60
CA GLU A 453 21.35 1.54 -29.41
C GLU A 453 22.05 2.02 -28.13
N THR A 454 23.37 1.83 -28.04
CA THR A 454 24.18 2.33 -26.91
C THR A 454 24.07 3.84 -26.77
N LYS A 455 24.11 4.59 -27.89
CA LYS A 455 23.97 6.04 -27.86
C LYS A 455 22.58 6.46 -27.35
N ILE A 456 21.53 5.73 -27.74
CA ILE A 456 20.14 6.00 -27.33
C ILE A 456 19.94 5.62 -25.86
N ALA A 457 20.40 4.45 -25.45
CA ALA A 457 20.16 3.90 -24.11
C ALA A 457 20.98 4.59 -23.01
N LYS A 458 22.15 5.16 -23.34
CA LYS A 458 23.14 5.68 -22.37
C LYS A 458 22.55 6.62 -21.31
N GLU A 459 21.86 7.67 -21.72
CA GLU A 459 21.31 8.64 -20.78
C GLU A 459 20.12 8.06 -20.00
N ILE A 460 19.31 7.20 -20.63
CA ILE A 460 18.18 6.53 -19.95
C ILE A 460 18.70 5.59 -18.84
N LEU A 461 19.70 4.77 -19.17
CA LEU A 461 20.31 3.83 -18.22
C LEU A 461 21.02 4.55 -17.07
N LYS A 462 21.64 5.70 -17.34
CA LYS A 462 22.27 6.53 -16.31
C LYS A 462 21.22 6.98 -15.27
N GLU A 463 20.07 7.46 -15.73
CA GLU A 463 18.99 7.89 -14.84
C GLU A 463 18.36 6.72 -14.05
N ILE A 464 18.16 5.56 -14.72
CA ILE A 464 17.67 4.35 -14.04
C ILE A 464 18.66 3.92 -12.95
N LYS A 465 19.96 3.81 -13.27
CA LYS A 465 21.01 3.40 -12.33
C LYS A 465 21.11 4.36 -11.14
N ALA A 466 21.05 5.66 -11.38
CA ALA A 466 21.09 6.66 -10.32
C ALA A 466 19.92 6.48 -9.32
N ARG A 467 18.68 6.32 -9.81
CA ARG A 467 17.50 6.13 -8.97
C ARG A 467 17.51 4.79 -8.22
N LEU A 468 17.97 3.71 -8.87
CA LEU A 468 18.13 2.40 -8.20
C LEU A 468 19.15 2.48 -7.07
N ASN A 469 20.29 3.14 -7.31
CA ASN A 469 21.33 3.35 -6.29
C ASN A 469 20.80 4.18 -5.10
N PHE A 470 19.94 5.20 -5.33
CA PHE A 470 19.31 5.94 -4.24
C PHE A 470 18.38 5.05 -3.41
N LEU A 471 17.60 4.17 -4.04
CA LEU A 471 16.76 3.22 -3.30
C LEU A 471 17.60 2.25 -2.45
N ILE A 472 18.72 1.76 -2.98
CA ILE A 472 19.66 0.90 -2.24
C ILE A 472 20.28 1.67 -1.07
N SER A 473 20.65 2.95 -1.27
CA SER A 473 21.26 3.78 -0.23
C SER A 473 20.35 4.06 0.97
N VAL A 474 19.03 3.95 0.78
CA VAL A 474 18.04 4.08 1.87
C VAL A 474 17.56 2.72 2.42
N GLY A 475 18.24 1.61 2.05
CA GLY A 475 17.93 0.26 2.57
C GLY A 475 16.65 -0.35 2.00
N LEU A 476 16.34 -0.10 0.72
CA LEU A 476 15.17 -0.64 0.01
C LEU A 476 15.56 -1.61 -1.13
N ASP A 477 16.74 -2.20 -1.05
CA ASP A 477 17.33 -3.14 -2.02
C ASP A 477 16.46 -4.38 -2.29
N TYR A 478 15.73 -4.83 -1.28
CA TYR A 478 14.85 -6.01 -1.33
C TYR A 478 13.49 -5.77 -2.02
N LEU A 479 13.06 -4.52 -2.21
CA LEU A 479 11.80 -4.20 -2.87
C LEU A 479 11.86 -4.49 -4.37
N ASN A 480 10.69 -4.63 -5.01
CA ASN A 480 10.56 -4.64 -6.46
C ASN A 480 9.70 -3.46 -6.94
N LEU A 481 9.85 -3.09 -8.21
CA LEU A 481 9.16 -1.93 -8.79
C LEU A 481 7.67 -2.18 -9.04
N SER A 482 7.24 -3.44 -9.17
CA SER A 482 5.84 -3.83 -9.41
C SER A 482 4.98 -3.74 -8.14
N ARG A 483 5.60 -3.68 -6.94
CA ARG A 483 4.90 -3.62 -5.65
C ARG A 483 4.02 -2.38 -5.57
N THR A 484 2.74 -2.57 -5.20
CA THR A 484 1.77 -1.47 -5.05
C THR A 484 2.10 -0.59 -3.86
N ALA A 485 1.99 0.72 -4.03
CA ALA A 485 2.28 1.70 -2.97
C ALA A 485 1.42 1.51 -1.72
N GLY A 486 0.19 1.02 -1.86
CA GLY A 486 -0.72 0.75 -0.74
C GLY A 486 -0.31 -0.43 0.16
N THR A 487 0.64 -1.27 -0.27
CA THR A 487 1.17 -2.41 0.51
C THR A 487 2.46 -2.09 1.25
N LEU A 488 3.00 -0.89 1.07
CA LEU A 488 4.22 -0.44 1.72
C LEU A 488 3.95 -0.08 3.19
N SER A 489 4.89 -0.38 4.06
CA SER A 489 4.91 0.18 5.41
C SER A 489 5.13 1.70 5.37
N GLY A 490 4.77 2.41 6.45
CA GLY A 490 4.99 3.86 6.55
C GLY A 490 6.44 4.25 6.32
N GLY A 491 7.37 3.52 6.92
CA GLY A 491 8.82 3.75 6.74
C GLY A 491 9.31 3.45 5.32
N GLU A 492 8.85 2.38 4.66
CA GLU A 492 9.18 2.09 3.26
C GLU A 492 8.74 3.22 2.33
N ALA A 493 7.49 3.68 2.48
CA ALA A 493 6.94 4.77 1.67
C ALA A 493 7.68 6.10 1.88
N GLN A 494 8.06 6.40 3.11
CA GLN A 494 8.86 7.59 3.45
C GLN A 494 10.24 7.54 2.82
N ARG A 495 10.94 6.40 2.91
CA ARG A 495 12.26 6.22 2.29
C ARG A 495 12.23 6.27 0.77
N ILE A 496 11.18 5.77 0.13
CA ILE A 496 10.98 5.94 -1.32
C ILE A 496 10.89 7.43 -1.67
N ARG A 497 10.11 8.22 -0.92
CA ARG A 497 10.04 9.66 -1.14
C ARG A 497 11.39 10.35 -0.92
N LEU A 498 12.10 9.97 0.14
CA LEU A 498 13.45 10.48 0.40
C LEU A 498 14.39 10.21 -0.79
N ALA A 499 14.42 8.96 -1.28
CA ALA A 499 15.23 8.58 -2.43
C ALA A 499 14.85 9.38 -3.70
N THR A 500 13.56 9.61 -3.93
CA THR A 500 13.05 10.40 -5.07
C THR A 500 13.50 11.87 -4.96
N GLN A 501 13.44 12.46 -3.75
CA GLN A 501 13.87 13.84 -3.53
C GLN A 501 15.38 14.02 -3.70
N ILE A 502 16.19 13.07 -3.24
CA ILE A 502 17.65 13.08 -3.47
C ILE A 502 17.95 13.00 -4.97
N GLY A 503 17.20 12.16 -5.70
CA GLY A 503 17.32 12.03 -7.15
C GLY A 503 17.02 13.32 -7.94
N SER A 504 16.27 14.27 -7.36
CA SER A 504 15.99 15.57 -7.97
C SER A 504 17.19 16.54 -7.93
N ALA A 505 18.25 16.21 -7.16
CA ALA A 505 19.47 17.01 -6.99
C ALA A 505 19.23 18.48 -6.65
N LEU A 506 18.15 18.79 -5.94
CA LEU A 506 17.84 20.17 -5.50
C LEU A 506 18.87 20.64 -4.48
N THR A 507 19.29 21.89 -4.59
CA THR A 507 20.25 22.54 -3.70
C THR A 507 19.65 23.80 -3.05
N GLY A 508 20.12 24.13 -1.84
CA GLY A 508 19.65 25.32 -1.12
C GLY A 508 18.23 25.17 -0.54
N VAL A 509 17.74 23.97 -0.38
CA VAL A 509 16.40 23.61 0.14
C VAL A 509 16.50 23.24 1.63
N LEU A 510 15.40 23.46 2.36
CA LEU A 510 15.22 22.98 3.73
C LEU A 510 14.39 21.68 3.69
N TYR A 511 15.03 20.56 3.97
CA TYR A 511 14.34 19.28 4.13
C TYR A 511 13.95 19.07 5.59
N ILE A 512 12.69 18.68 5.82
CA ILE A 512 12.17 18.36 7.15
C ILE A 512 11.61 16.93 7.12
N LEU A 513 12.21 16.03 7.92
CA LEU A 513 11.86 14.61 7.95
C LEU A 513 11.29 14.24 9.31
N ASP A 514 10.27 13.36 9.32
CA ASP A 514 9.64 12.83 10.52
C ASP A 514 10.07 11.37 10.72
N GLU A 515 10.95 11.13 11.70
CA GLU A 515 11.40 9.81 12.15
C GLU A 515 11.79 8.85 10.98
N PRO A 516 12.73 9.20 10.11
CA PRO A 516 13.04 8.40 8.93
C PRO A 516 13.70 7.05 9.24
N SER A 517 14.19 6.82 10.47
CA SER A 517 14.77 5.55 10.94
C SER A 517 13.73 4.48 11.28
N ILE A 518 12.43 4.82 11.26
CA ILE A 518 11.35 3.89 11.63
C ILE A 518 11.37 2.59 10.83
N GLY A 519 11.27 1.45 11.55
CA GLY A 519 11.24 0.12 10.98
C GLY A 519 12.57 -0.31 10.33
N LEU A 520 13.65 0.41 10.58
CA LEU A 520 15.01 0.03 10.16
C LEU A 520 15.69 -0.84 11.22
N HIS A 521 16.37 -1.86 10.72
CA HIS A 521 17.37 -2.55 11.51
C HIS A 521 18.62 -1.66 11.66
N GLN A 522 19.37 -1.76 12.77
CA GLN A 522 20.56 -0.94 13.02
C GLN A 522 21.60 -1.01 11.88
N ARG A 523 21.72 -2.15 11.23
CA ARG A 523 22.58 -2.31 10.04
C ARG A 523 22.25 -1.31 8.93
N ASP A 524 20.96 -1.10 8.69
CA ASP A 524 20.47 -0.24 7.57
C ASP A 524 20.40 1.23 7.99
N ASN A 525 20.38 1.52 9.30
CA ASN A 525 20.38 2.89 9.82
C ASN A 525 21.65 3.67 9.42
N GLY A 526 22.81 3.01 9.39
CA GLY A 526 24.04 3.61 8.89
C GLY A 526 23.97 4.10 7.43
N LYS A 527 23.28 3.35 6.56
CA LYS A 527 23.02 3.76 5.16
C LYS A 527 22.16 5.02 5.11
N LEU A 528 21.09 5.08 5.91
CA LEU A 528 20.21 6.24 6.00
C LEU A 528 20.98 7.49 6.48
N ILE A 529 21.76 7.37 7.56
CA ILE A 529 22.60 8.46 8.08
C ILE A 529 23.57 8.98 6.99
N GLY A 530 24.21 8.06 6.25
CA GLY A 530 25.07 8.42 5.11
C GLY A 530 24.30 9.21 4.05
N THR A 531 23.08 8.80 3.76
CA THR A 531 22.19 9.46 2.81
C THR A 531 21.79 10.88 3.26
N LEU A 532 21.44 11.06 4.53
CA LEU A 532 21.12 12.38 5.11
C LEU A 532 22.33 13.32 5.09
N LYS A 533 23.53 12.80 5.36
CA LYS A 533 24.79 13.57 5.25
C LYS A 533 25.07 13.97 3.80
N ASN A 534 24.88 13.08 2.84
CA ASN A 534 25.02 13.41 1.42
C ASN A 534 24.05 14.53 1.00
N LEU A 535 22.78 14.45 1.44
CA LEU A 535 21.79 15.48 1.17
C LEU A 535 22.21 16.84 1.74
N ARG A 536 22.77 16.89 2.94
CA ARG A 536 23.37 18.08 3.55
C ARG A 536 24.56 18.57 2.72
N ASP A 537 25.47 17.69 2.32
CA ASP A 537 26.71 18.02 1.62
C ASP A 537 26.46 18.58 0.20
N LEU A 538 25.28 18.32 -0.36
CA LEU A 538 24.79 19.00 -1.57
C LEU A 538 24.41 20.48 -1.35
N GLY A 539 24.58 21.02 -0.13
CA GLY A 539 24.24 22.41 0.20
C GLY A 539 22.81 22.62 0.66
N ASN A 540 22.20 21.60 1.28
CA ASN A 540 20.85 21.67 1.85
C ASN A 540 20.91 21.73 3.37
N SER A 541 19.90 22.37 3.96
CA SER A 541 19.62 22.25 5.39
C SER A 541 18.71 21.04 5.63
N VAL A 542 19.09 20.15 6.52
CA VAL A 542 18.33 18.92 6.81
C VAL A 542 17.94 18.93 8.28
N ILE A 543 16.64 19.01 8.55
CA ILE A 543 16.07 18.94 9.90
C ILE A 543 15.34 17.61 10.03
N VAL A 544 15.69 16.83 11.04
CA VAL A 544 15.13 15.50 11.29
C VAL A 544 14.53 15.47 12.69
N VAL A 545 13.27 15.11 12.81
CA VAL A 545 12.66 14.74 14.10
C VAL A 545 13.06 13.31 14.37
N GLU A 546 13.86 13.05 15.42
CA GLU A 546 14.41 11.71 15.64
C GLU A 546 14.64 11.36 17.11
N HIS A 547 14.62 10.04 17.37
CA HIS A 547 14.87 9.47 18.68
C HIS A 547 16.02 8.43 18.69
N ASP A 548 16.51 8.07 17.51
CA ASP A 548 17.59 7.11 17.33
C ASP A 548 18.94 7.69 17.79
N GLU A 549 19.65 6.93 18.61
CA GLU A 549 20.92 7.34 19.22
C GLU A 549 22.00 7.62 18.15
N ASP A 550 22.12 6.72 17.15
CA ASP A 550 23.15 6.84 16.11
C ASP A 550 22.93 8.08 15.24
N THR A 551 21.68 8.37 14.90
CA THR A 551 21.30 9.56 14.13
C THR A 551 21.57 10.84 14.92
N MET A 552 21.26 10.85 16.23
CA MET A 552 21.56 11.99 17.10
C MET A 552 23.08 12.23 17.24
N LEU A 553 23.87 11.17 17.40
CA LEU A 553 25.34 11.27 17.49
C LEU A 553 26.00 11.70 16.17
N ALA A 554 25.37 11.35 15.05
CA ALA A 554 25.85 11.72 13.71
C ALA A 554 25.45 13.12 13.26
N ALA A 555 24.57 13.81 14.00
CA ALA A 555 24.09 15.15 13.69
C ALA A 555 25.18 16.22 13.91
N ASP A 556 25.10 17.32 13.13
CA ASP A 556 25.94 18.49 13.36
C ASP A 556 25.42 19.35 14.53
N PHE A 557 24.10 19.31 14.75
CA PHE A 557 23.40 20.12 15.74
C PHE A 557 22.18 19.40 16.28
N ILE A 558 21.94 19.43 17.57
CA ILE A 558 20.77 18.83 18.24
C ILE A 558 19.98 19.92 18.94
N VAL A 559 18.66 19.85 18.86
CA VAL A 559 17.73 20.68 19.62
C VAL A 559 16.85 19.74 20.46
N ASP A 560 17.00 19.78 21.76
CA ASP A 560 16.21 19.01 22.73
C ASP A 560 15.02 19.83 23.21
N VAL A 561 13.79 19.35 22.85
CA VAL A 561 12.52 20.01 23.15
C VAL A 561 11.87 19.32 24.37
N GLY A 562 11.59 20.08 25.43
CA GLY A 562 11.08 19.52 26.67
C GLY A 562 10.61 20.57 27.65
N PRO A 563 10.84 20.38 28.98
CA PRO A 563 11.41 19.17 29.63
C PRO A 563 10.42 18.01 29.76
N GLY A 564 9.12 18.24 29.56
CA GLY A 564 8.05 17.25 29.66
C GLY A 564 7.22 17.18 28.40
N ALA A 565 6.03 16.58 28.49
CA ALA A 565 5.04 16.47 27.42
C ALA A 565 3.86 17.44 27.64
N GLY A 566 3.13 17.77 26.58
CA GLY A 566 1.94 18.62 26.63
C GLY A 566 2.19 19.97 27.29
N ILE A 567 1.43 20.28 28.36
CA ILE A 567 1.57 21.54 29.10
C ILE A 567 2.93 21.72 29.80
N HIS A 568 3.64 20.63 30.07
CA HIS A 568 4.97 20.63 30.68
C HIS A 568 6.09 20.71 29.65
N GLY A 569 5.78 20.58 28.35
CA GLY A 569 6.70 20.68 27.23
C GLY A 569 6.82 22.10 26.66
N GLY A 570 7.23 22.21 25.41
CA GLY A 570 7.22 23.41 24.60
C GLY A 570 8.35 24.40 24.90
N LYS A 571 9.46 23.95 25.49
CA LYS A 571 10.66 24.77 25.74
C LYS A 571 11.90 24.11 25.10
N ILE A 572 12.89 24.90 24.79
CA ILE A 572 14.21 24.37 24.42
C ILE A 572 14.98 24.09 25.70
N VAL A 573 15.34 22.82 25.91
CA VAL A 573 16.11 22.36 27.09
C VAL A 573 17.61 22.47 26.84
N ALA A 574 18.02 22.04 25.64
CA ALA A 574 19.39 22.13 25.16
C ALA A 574 19.41 22.35 23.63
N ALA A 575 20.39 23.11 23.15
CA ALA A 575 20.64 23.28 21.73
C ALA A 575 22.15 23.43 21.52
N GLY A 576 22.72 22.62 20.63
CA GLY A 576 24.16 22.63 20.39
C GLY A 576 24.64 21.37 19.68
N THR A 577 25.93 21.14 19.66
CA THR A 577 26.53 19.90 19.18
C THR A 577 26.14 18.70 20.08
N PRO A 578 26.22 17.47 19.59
CA PRO A 578 25.96 16.27 20.42
C PRO A 578 26.72 16.28 21.75
N GLU A 579 27.98 16.72 21.74
CA GLU A 579 28.83 16.76 22.94
C GLU A 579 28.37 17.85 23.95
N GLU A 580 27.82 18.98 23.48
CA GLU A 580 27.25 19.99 24.35
C GLU A 580 25.94 19.51 24.98
N VAL A 581 25.10 18.81 24.24
CA VAL A 581 23.85 18.24 24.75
C VAL A 581 24.14 17.13 25.77
N LYS A 582 25.12 16.26 25.53
CA LYS A 582 25.57 15.25 26.54
C LYS A 582 25.95 15.87 27.88
N LYS A 583 26.57 17.04 27.87
CA LYS A 583 26.98 17.76 29.08
C LYS A 583 25.86 18.46 29.81
N CYS A 584 24.71 18.68 29.16
CA CYS A 584 23.58 19.36 29.75
C CYS A 584 22.88 18.49 30.80
N GLU A 585 22.95 18.85 32.07
CA GLU A 585 22.34 18.10 33.17
C GLU A 585 20.78 18.09 33.12
N LYS A 586 20.19 19.15 32.55
CA LYS A 586 18.74 19.29 32.43
C LYS A 586 18.14 18.47 31.29
N SER A 587 18.97 18.02 30.34
CA SER A 587 18.54 17.28 29.18
C SER A 587 18.42 15.79 29.52
N ILE A 588 17.21 15.25 29.43
CA ILE A 588 16.94 13.82 29.55
C ILE A 588 17.60 13.07 28.39
N THR A 589 17.50 13.60 27.18
CA THR A 589 18.21 13.09 25.99
C THR A 589 19.71 13.05 26.23
N GLY A 590 20.30 14.13 26.72
CA GLY A 590 21.72 14.20 27.06
C GLY A 590 22.14 13.18 28.16
N ALA A 591 21.25 12.87 29.09
CA ALA A 591 21.50 11.85 30.10
C ALA A 591 21.59 10.44 29.51
N TYR A 592 20.73 10.10 28.50
CA TYR A 592 20.82 8.82 27.78
C TYR A 592 22.04 8.77 26.86
N LEU A 593 22.29 9.79 26.06
CA LEU A 593 23.43 9.86 25.14
C LEU A 593 24.80 9.81 25.85
N SER A 594 24.86 10.27 27.10
CA SER A 594 26.10 10.23 27.90
C SER A 594 26.24 8.97 28.76
N GLY A 595 25.26 8.08 28.78
CA GLY A 595 25.21 6.89 29.62
C GLY A 595 24.92 7.16 31.10
N ARG A 596 24.69 8.42 31.53
CA ARG A 596 24.24 8.75 32.91
C ARG A 596 22.90 8.10 33.25
N LYS A 597 22.08 7.84 32.25
CA LYS A 597 20.82 7.10 32.35
C LYS A 597 20.81 6.01 31.27
N ALA A 598 20.45 4.80 31.64
CA ALA A 598 20.36 3.67 30.72
C ALA A 598 19.23 2.73 31.12
N ILE A 599 18.67 2.00 30.15
CA ILE A 599 17.71 0.93 30.42
C ILE A 599 18.52 -0.28 30.89
N ALA A 600 18.22 -0.79 32.08
CA ALA A 600 18.95 -1.90 32.68
C ALA A 600 18.67 -3.23 31.93
N VAL A 601 19.70 -4.05 31.84
CA VAL A 601 19.57 -5.45 31.39
C VAL A 601 19.03 -6.27 32.57
N PRO A 602 17.99 -7.11 32.41
CA PRO A 602 17.51 -7.99 33.46
C PRO A 602 18.61 -8.94 33.92
N THR A 603 18.78 -9.12 35.24
CA THR A 603 19.74 -10.04 35.82
C THR A 603 19.35 -11.51 35.64
N GLU A 604 18.07 -11.78 35.58
CA GLU A 604 17.52 -13.11 35.36
C GLU A 604 16.50 -13.08 34.22
N ARG A 605 16.53 -14.11 33.36
CA ARG A 605 15.54 -14.31 32.29
C ARG A 605 14.46 -15.28 32.75
N ARG A 606 13.18 -15.00 32.41
CA ARG A 606 12.08 -15.91 32.70
C ARG A 606 12.26 -17.20 31.87
N ARG A 607 12.04 -18.35 32.51
CA ARG A 607 12.04 -19.64 31.82
C ARG A 607 10.68 -19.98 31.21
N GLY A 608 9.64 -19.15 31.45
CA GLY A 608 8.29 -19.38 31.02
C GLY A 608 7.59 -20.53 31.75
N SER A 609 6.47 -21.00 31.18
CA SER A 609 5.68 -22.11 31.75
C SER A 609 6.28 -23.51 31.47
N GLY A 610 7.29 -23.59 30.60
CA GLY A 610 7.81 -24.86 30.04
C GLY A 610 7.05 -25.37 28.81
N GLU A 611 5.92 -24.73 28.49
CA GLU A 611 5.12 -25.02 27.30
C GLU A 611 5.53 -24.11 26.14
N PHE A 612 5.30 -24.59 24.91
CA PHE A 612 5.66 -23.89 23.69
C PHE A 612 4.51 -23.84 22.70
N LEU A 613 4.39 -22.71 22.04
CA LEU A 613 3.62 -22.59 20.81
C LEU A 613 4.54 -22.96 19.64
N ARG A 614 4.22 -24.01 18.90
CA ARG A 614 5.09 -24.54 17.85
C ARG A 614 4.45 -24.28 16.49
N ILE A 615 5.16 -23.54 15.64
CA ILE A 615 4.83 -23.25 14.24
C ILE A 615 5.67 -24.19 13.38
N ARG A 616 5.06 -24.90 12.43
CA ARG A 616 5.76 -25.82 11.51
C ARG A 616 5.40 -25.51 10.07
N GLY A 617 6.41 -25.48 9.20
CA GLY A 617 6.24 -25.30 7.76
C GLY A 617 5.63 -23.97 7.36
N ALA A 618 6.01 -22.86 8.00
CA ALA A 618 5.53 -21.53 7.64
C ALA A 618 6.08 -21.09 6.27
N GLU A 619 5.19 -20.89 5.27
CA GLU A 619 5.54 -20.63 3.85
C GLU A 619 4.73 -19.46 3.26
N GLU A 620 4.51 -18.40 4.01
CA GLU A 620 3.81 -17.21 3.53
C GLU A 620 4.79 -16.14 3.04
N ASN A 621 4.52 -15.53 1.88
CA ASN A 621 5.38 -14.56 1.21
C ASN A 621 6.81 -15.09 0.99
N ASN A 622 7.81 -14.50 1.64
CA ASN A 622 9.22 -14.90 1.50
C ASN A 622 9.69 -15.97 2.50
N LEU A 623 8.82 -16.50 3.36
CA LEU A 623 9.18 -17.54 4.33
C LEU A 623 9.47 -18.88 3.64
N LYS A 624 10.54 -19.55 4.05
CA LYS A 624 11.08 -20.77 3.44
C LYS A 624 10.83 -22.01 4.32
N LYS A 625 9.56 -22.43 4.48
CA LYS A 625 9.13 -23.57 5.32
C LYS A 625 9.73 -23.51 6.73
N LEU A 626 9.49 -22.36 7.38
CA LEU A 626 10.10 -22.05 8.65
C LEU A 626 9.46 -22.79 9.81
N ASP A 627 10.30 -23.38 10.69
CA ASP A 627 9.89 -23.97 11.95
C ASP A 627 10.35 -23.10 13.12
N VAL A 628 9.41 -22.71 14.00
CA VAL A 628 9.68 -21.81 15.13
C VAL A 628 8.92 -22.28 16.36
N ASP A 629 9.61 -22.22 17.50
CA ASP A 629 9.06 -22.48 18.83
C ASP A 629 9.05 -21.19 19.65
N ILE A 630 7.90 -20.79 20.17
CA ILE A 630 7.71 -19.62 21.02
C ILE A 630 7.43 -20.09 22.44
N PRO A 631 8.30 -19.82 23.43
CA PRO A 631 8.07 -20.21 24.82
C PRO A 631 6.89 -19.41 25.43
N LEU A 632 5.97 -20.07 26.10
CA LEU A 632 4.82 -19.44 26.74
C LEU A 632 5.17 -18.89 28.11
N GLY A 633 4.51 -17.79 28.50
CA GLY A 633 4.78 -17.08 29.76
C GLY A 633 6.08 -16.29 29.76
N THR A 634 6.59 -15.91 28.58
CA THR A 634 7.82 -15.13 28.40
C THR A 634 7.57 -13.85 27.63
N PHE A 635 8.55 -12.95 27.70
CA PHE A 635 8.68 -11.80 26.84
C PHE A 635 9.62 -12.15 25.68
N THR A 636 9.06 -12.42 24.51
CA THR A 636 9.77 -12.84 23.29
C THR A 636 9.88 -11.69 22.30
N ALA A 637 11.09 -11.38 21.83
CA ALA A 637 11.34 -10.42 20.77
C ALA A 637 11.58 -11.14 19.43
N VAL A 638 10.89 -10.70 18.37
CA VAL A 638 11.10 -11.16 16.99
C VAL A 638 11.87 -10.10 16.24
N THR A 639 13.10 -10.42 15.85
CA THR A 639 14.09 -9.51 15.31
C THR A 639 14.51 -9.89 13.90
N GLY A 640 15.38 -9.10 13.29
CA GLY A 640 15.94 -9.33 11.96
C GLY A 640 15.83 -8.10 11.05
N VAL A 641 16.54 -8.12 9.93
CA VAL A 641 16.59 -7.01 8.97
C VAL A 641 15.22 -6.68 8.40
N SER A 642 15.07 -5.49 7.80
CA SER A 642 13.85 -5.10 7.12
C SER A 642 13.55 -6.06 5.96
N GLY A 643 12.27 -6.49 5.80
CA GLY A 643 11.90 -7.47 4.78
C GLY A 643 12.27 -8.93 5.06
N SER A 644 12.83 -9.29 6.24
CA SER A 644 13.23 -10.68 6.56
C SER A 644 12.07 -11.66 6.79
N GLY A 645 10.80 -11.19 6.82
CA GLY A 645 9.62 -12.03 6.97
C GLY A 645 8.95 -11.99 8.36
N LYS A 646 9.38 -11.12 9.29
CA LYS A 646 8.82 -11.00 10.64
C LYS A 646 7.29 -10.84 10.66
N SER A 647 6.77 -9.87 9.91
CA SER A 647 5.32 -9.61 9.84
C SER A 647 4.55 -10.74 9.14
N SER A 648 5.18 -11.44 8.19
CA SER A 648 4.59 -12.64 7.56
C SER A 648 4.42 -13.75 8.57
N LEU A 649 5.44 -14.03 9.41
CA LEU A 649 5.39 -15.06 10.44
C LEU A 649 4.38 -14.70 11.54
N ILE A 650 4.49 -13.48 12.08
CA ILE A 650 3.74 -13.12 13.29
C ILE A 650 2.34 -12.61 12.95
N ASN A 651 2.19 -11.67 12.02
CA ASN A 651 0.89 -11.05 11.74
C ASN A 651 0.05 -11.89 10.77
N SER A 652 0.65 -12.43 9.67
CA SER A 652 -0.11 -13.15 8.65
C SER A 652 -0.39 -14.61 9.04
N ILE A 653 0.53 -15.28 9.71
CA ILE A 653 0.36 -16.69 10.11
C ILE A 653 -0.09 -16.79 11.56
N LEU A 654 0.77 -16.42 12.53
CA LEU A 654 0.53 -16.67 13.95
C LEU A 654 -0.75 -15.96 14.44
N TYR A 655 -0.80 -14.63 14.32
CA TYR A 655 -1.94 -13.85 14.81
C TYR A 655 -3.26 -14.31 14.18
N ARG A 656 -3.31 -14.46 12.85
CA ARG A 656 -4.55 -14.85 12.18
C ARG A 656 -5.01 -16.26 12.57
N THR A 657 -4.08 -17.20 12.77
CA THR A 657 -4.43 -18.53 13.28
C THR A 657 -5.03 -18.44 14.68
N LEU A 658 -4.33 -17.76 15.60
CA LEU A 658 -4.79 -17.61 16.98
C LEU A 658 -6.11 -16.82 17.05
N ALA A 659 -6.28 -15.78 16.25
CA ALA A 659 -7.53 -15.02 16.21
C ALA A 659 -8.71 -15.86 15.71
N ARG A 660 -8.49 -16.74 14.73
CA ARG A 660 -9.50 -17.66 14.25
C ARG A 660 -9.87 -18.70 15.32
N ASP A 661 -8.87 -19.35 15.92
CA ASP A 661 -9.07 -20.54 16.75
C ASP A 661 -9.44 -20.18 18.20
N LEU A 662 -8.87 -19.11 18.78
CA LEU A 662 -9.15 -18.68 20.15
C LEU A 662 -10.26 -17.61 20.23
N ASN A 663 -10.21 -16.60 19.35
CA ASN A 663 -11.16 -15.48 19.39
C ASN A 663 -12.38 -15.68 18.48
N ARG A 664 -12.44 -16.77 17.72
CA ARG A 664 -13.49 -17.08 16.71
C ARG A 664 -13.64 -15.95 15.67
N ALA A 665 -12.54 -15.27 15.36
CA ALA A 665 -12.54 -14.21 14.37
C ALA A 665 -12.58 -14.79 12.94
N ILE A 666 -13.27 -14.11 12.04
CA ILE A 666 -13.30 -14.47 10.61
C ILE A 666 -12.01 -13.97 9.96
N THR A 667 -10.93 -14.76 10.09
CA THR A 667 -9.63 -14.47 9.51
C THR A 667 -9.05 -15.67 8.80
N TYR A 668 -8.22 -15.45 7.79
CA TYR A 668 -7.56 -16.49 7.01
C TYR A 668 -6.06 -16.43 7.27
N PRO A 669 -5.51 -17.46 7.95
CA PRO A 669 -4.07 -17.57 8.15
C PRO A 669 -3.32 -17.67 6.83
N GLY A 670 -2.08 -17.17 6.83
CA GLY A 670 -1.12 -17.46 5.77
C GLY A 670 -0.75 -18.94 5.71
N LYS A 671 0.00 -19.31 4.69
CA LYS A 671 0.36 -20.70 4.40
C LYS A 671 1.28 -21.27 5.49
N VAL A 672 0.81 -22.30 6.17
CA VAL A 672 1.50 -22.98 7.27
C VAL A 672 1.02 -24.44 7.35
N GLU A 673 1.91 -25.37 7.68
CA GLU A 673 1.55 -26.79 7.83
C GLU A 673 0.75 -27.03 9.12
N SER A 674 1.24 -26.57 10.25
CA SER A 674 0.54 -26.70 11.54
C SER A 674 1.02 -25.68 12.59
N ILE A 675 0.10 -25.37 13.54
CA ILE A 675 0.44 -24.66 14.77
C ILE A 675 -0.15 -25.44 15.94
N THR A 676 0.69 -25.79 16.92
CA THR A 676 0.29 -26.56 18.12
C THR A 676 0.64 -25.82 19.40
N GLY A 677 0.02 -26.17 20.54
CA GLY A 677 0.18 -25.49 21.82
C GLY A 677 -0.87 -24.39 22.08
N LEU A 678 -1.94 -24.32 21.23
CA LEU A 678 -3.02 -23.37 21.39
C LEU A 678 -3.87 -23.63 22.65
N GLU A 679 -3.90 -24.87 23.12
CA GLU A 679 -4.64 -25.32 24.30
C GLU A 679 -4.19 -24.68 25.59
N HIS A 680 -2.97 -24.12 25.62
CA HIS A 680 -2.43 -23.40 26.79
C HIS A 680 -2.84 -21.93 26.84
N LEU A 681 -3.50 -21.42 25.79
CA LEU A 681 -3.89 -20.03 25.61
C LEU A 681 -5.42 -19.86 25.64
N ASP A 682 -5.90 -18.74 26.19
CA ASP A 682 -7.32 -18.39 26.23
C ASP A 682 -7.73 -17.39 25.13
N LYS A 683 -6.85 -16.48 24.77
CA LYS A 683 -7.12 -15.47 23.73
C LYS A 683 -5.83 -14.86 23.19
N VAL A 684 -5.93 -14.24 22.00
CA VAL A 684 -4.88 -13.41 21.41
C VAL A 684 -5.32 -11.96 21.33
N ILE A 685 -4.38 -11.05 21.63
CA ILE A 685 -4.58 -9.59 21.52
C ILE A 685 -3.45 -9.05 20.66
N ALA A 686 -3.80 -8.48 19.48
CA ALA A 686 -2.85 -7.77 18.63
C ALA A 686 -2.95 -6.27 18.87
N ILE A 687 -1.79 -5.64 19.02
CA ILE A 687 -1.63 -4.21 19.25
C ILE A 687 -0.71 -3.67 18.16
N ASP A 688 -1.31 -3.12 17.12
CA ASP A 688 -0.66 -2.53 15.95
C ASP A 688 -0.82 -1.01 15.92
N GLN A 689 -0.14 -0.36 14.97
CA GLN A 689 -0.17 1.09 14.77
C GLN A 689 -1.41 1.60 14.03
N SER A 690 -2.37 0.71 13.69
CA SER A 690 -3.60 1.14 13.01
C SER A 690 -4.42 2.10 13.88
N PRO A 691 -5.11 3.09 13.28
CA PRO A 691 -5.94 4.04 14.03
C PRO A 691 -6.98 3.34 14.90
N ILE A 692 -7.29 3.90 16.08
CA ILE A 692 -8.35 3.41 16.98
C ILE A 692 -9.77 3.61 16.40
N GLY A 693 -9.88 4.20 15.24
CA GLY A 693 -11.12 4.40 14.49
C GLY A 693 -10.88 5.25 13.25
N ARG A 694 -11.78 5.14 12.28
CA ARG A 694 -11.64 5.81 10.96
C ARG A 694 -12.35 7.17 10.88
N THR A 695 -13.14 7.53 11.88
CA THR A 695 -13.96 8.75 11.88
C THR A 695 -13.50 9.72 12.96
N PRO A 696 -13.75 11.03 12.81
CA PRO A 696 -13.48 12.03 13.84
C PRO A 696 -14.20 11.77 15.17
N ARG A 697 -15.24 10.93 15.20
CA ARG A 697 -15.99 10.54 16.42
C ARG A 697 -15.23 9.56 17.30
N SER A 698 -14.34 8.77 16.72
CA SER A 698 -13.48 7.87 17.49
C SER A 698 -12.42 8.68 18.24
N ASN A 699 -12.24 8.39 19.52
CA ASN A 699 -11.28 9.06 20.39
C ASN A 699 -10.85 8.15 21.55
N PRO A 700 -9.82 8.50 22.34
CA PRO A 700 -9.36 7.69 23.46
C PRO A 700 -10.47 7.35 24.47
N ALA A 701 -11.37 8.29 24.77
CA ALA A 701 -12.47 8.03 25.70
C ALA A 701 -13.47 6.99 25.21
N THR A 702 -13.81 7.03 23.90
CA THR A 702 -14.72 6.03 23.32
C THR A 702 -14.08 4.66 23.25
N TYR A 703 -12.80 4.59 22.86
CA TYR A 703 -12.10 3.33 22.69
C TYR A 703 -11.86 2.58 24.02
N THR A 704 -11.46 3.30 25.07
CA THR A 704 -11.23 2.73 26.41
C THR A 704 -12.53 2.47 27.19
N GLY A 705 -13.69 2.83 26.66
CA GLY A 705 -14.97 2.78 27.37
C GLY A 705 -15.13 3.83 28.49
N LEU A 706 -14.19 4.77 28.62
CA LEU A 706 -14.24 5.89 29.57
C LEU A 706 -15.43 6.81 29.28
N PHE A 707 -15.76 7.00 28.00
CA PHE A 707 -16.85 7.88 27.58
C PHE A 707 -18.23 7.42 28.08
N THR A 708 -18.44 6.11 28.22
CA THR A 708 -19.68 5.57 28.79
C THR A 708 -19.86 6.00 30.26
N ASP A 709 -18.77 5.91 31.03
CA ASP A 709 -18.80 6.33 32.44
C ASP A 709 -19.01 7.85 32.58
N ILE A 710 -18.37 8.66 31.70
CA ILE A 710 -18.55 10.12 31.64
C ILE A 710 -20.01 10.46 31.32
N ARG A 711 -20.63 9.82 30.33
CA ARG A 711 -22.04 10.07 29.98
C ARG A 711 -22.99 9.73 31.12
N ASN A 712 -22.77 8.62 31.81
CA ASN A 712 -23.55 8.21 32.96
C ASN A 712 -23.42 9.22 34.12
N LEU A 713 -22.20 9.74 34.33
CA LEU A 713 -21.94 10.78 35.30
C LEU A 713 -22.74 12.05 35.00
N PHE A 714 -22.70 12.55 33.76
CA PHE A 714 -23.44 13.73 33.35
C PHE A 714 -24.96 13.53 33.45
N ALA A 715 -25.49 12.36 33.09
CA ALA A 715 -26.90 12.01 33.23
C ALA A 715 -27.33 11.96 34.71
N SER A 716 -26.41 11.68 35.65
CA SER A 716 -26.68 11.64 37.08
C SER A 716 -26.74 13.02 37.75
N THR A 717 -26.31 14.09 37.07
CA THR A 717 -26.30 15.47 37.60
C THR A 717 -27.73 15.98 37.85
N ARG A 718 -27.85 16.94 38.77
CA ARG A 718 -29.15 17.55 39.08
C ARG A 718 -29.80 18.21 37.88
N ASP A 719 -29.01 18.94 37.09
CA ASP A 719 -29.49 19.66 35.90
C ASP A 719 -29.98 18.70 34.81
N ALA A 720 -29.27 17.60 34.60
CA ALA A 720 -29.69 16.57 33.65
C ALA A 720 -31.00 15.90 34.07
N LYS A 721 -31.11 15.52 35.35
CA LYS A 721 -32.33 14.94 35.91
C LYS A 721 -33.52 15.89 35.84
N ALA A 722 -33.31 17.18 36.16
CA ALA A 722 -34.36 18.20 36.06
C ALA A 722 -34.87 18.40 34.60
N LYS A 723 -34.00 18.22 33.62
CA LYS A 723 -34.32 18.31 32.17
C LYS A 723 -34.78 16.98 31.58
N GLY A 724 -34.79 15.88 32.34
CA GLY A 724 -35.15 14.55 31.86
C GLY A 724 -34.11 13.96 30.89
N TYR A 725 -32.84 14.33 31.00
CA TYR A 725 -31.77 13.89 30.10
C TYR A 725 -31.16 12.58 30.59
N ASP A 726 -31.16 11.57 29.70
CA ASP A 726 -30.51 10.29 29.88
C ASP A 726 -29.05 10.29 29.37
N ALA A 727 -28.33 9.17 29.51
CA ALA A 727 -26.97 9.04 29.02
C ALA A 727 -26.87 9.13 27.47
N GLY A 728 -27.95 8.87 26.75
CA GLY A 728 -28.03 9.02 25.28
C GLY A 728 -27.89 10.49 24.86
N ARG A 729 -28.45 11.41 25.63
CA ARG A 729 -28.36 12.86 25.40
C ARG A 729 -26.92 13.36 25.33
N PHE A 730 -26.04 12.77 26.10
CA PHE A 730 -24.61 13.09 26.14
C PHE A 730 -23.75 12.34 25.16
N SER A 731 -24.37 11.61 24.22
CA SER A 731 -23.66 10.94 23.12
C SER A 731 -23.63 11.81 21.86
N PHE A 732 -22.45 12.05 21.30
CA PHE A 732 -22.32 12.70 19.99
C PHE A 732 -22.65 11.76 18.80
N ASN A 733 -22.91 10.47 19.06
CA ASN A 733 -23.32 9.50 18.03
C ASN A 733 -24.83 9.40 17.87
N VAL A 734 -25.60 9.86 18.87
CA VAL A 734 -27.07 9.71 18.94
C VAL A 734 -27.73 11.08 18.72
N ARG A 735 -28.83 11.10 17.97
CA ARG A 735 -29.65 12.31 17.77
C ARG A 735 -30.23 12.83 19.10
N GLY A 736 -30.43 14.14 19.18
CA GLY A 736 -31.03 14.83 20.32
C GLY A 736 -30.04 15.68 21.11
N GLY A 737 -28.83 15.21 21.42
CA GLY A 737 -27.81 15.98 22.14
C GLY A 737 -26.67 16.49 21.30
N ARG A 738 -26.43 15.87 20.15
CA ARG A 738 -25.37 16.24 19.22
C ARG A 738 -25.70 17.46 18.37
N CYS A 739 -24.72 18.09 17.80
CA CYS A 739 -24.91 19.08 16.74
C CYS A 739 -25.36 18.37 15.47
N GLU A 740 -26.54 18.67 14.97
CA GLU A 740 -27.06 18.01 13.76
C GLU A 740 -26.41 18.53 12.48
N ALA A 741 -25.79 19.72 12.45
CA ALA A 741 -25.12 20.27 11.27
C ALA A 741 -23.82 19.50 10.92
N CYS A 742 -23.11 18.93 11.90
CA CYS A 742 -21.93 18.08 11.70
C CYS A 742 -22.15 16.66 12.23
N GLU A 743 -23.39 16.32 12.59
CA GLU A 743 -23.78 15.02 13.16
C GLU A 743 -22.91 14.52 14.33
N GLY A 744 -22.30 15.44 15.09
CA GLY A 744 -21.44 15.15 16.23
C GLY A 744 -19.95 15.01 15.89
N ASP A 745 -19.54 15.19 14.66
CA ASP A 745 -18.13 15.13 14.26
C ASP A 745 -17.31 16.32 14.77
N GLY A 746 -17.98 17.50 14.96
CA GLY A 746 -17.31 18.75 15.29
C GLY A 746 -16.65 19.43 14.08
N VAL A 747 -16.44 18.70 13.01
CA VAL A 747 -15.84 19.14 11.75
C VAL A 747 -16.74 18.73 10.57
N LYS A 748 -16.58 19.41 9.45
CA LYS A 748 -17.16 19.03 8.16
C LYS A 748 -16.04 18.54 7.26
N CYS A 749 -16.19 17.38 6.66
CA CYS A 749 -15.29 16.88 5.64
C CYS A 749 -15.69 17.48 4.29
N ILE A 750 -14.74 18.11 3.62
CA ILE A 750 -14.87 18.57 2.24
C ILE A 750 -14.08 17.59 1.38
N GLU A 751 -14.79 16.73 0.67
CA GLU A 751 -14.18 15.76 -0.24
C GLU A 751 -13.56 16.48 -1.43
N MET A 752 -12.28 16.25 -1.65
CA MET A 752 -11.50 16.82 -2.74
C MET A 752 -11.11 15.70 -3.70
N ASN A 753 -11.78 15.60 -4.87
CA ASN A 753 -11.65 14.48 -5.82
C ASN A 753 -10.20 14.10 -6.21
N PHE A 754 -9.27 15.04 -6.22
CA PHE A 754 -7.86 14.82 -6.62
C PHE A 754 -6.85 15.21 -5.53
N LEU A 755 -7.31 15.77 -4.41
CA LEU A 755 -6.50 16.21 -3.28
C LEU A 755 -6.95 15.50 -2.01
N PRO A 756 -6.16 15.48 -0.94
CA PRO A 756 -6.59 14.97 0.36
C PRO A 756 -7.81 15.73 0.87
N ASP A 757 -8.75 15.03 1.50
CA ASP A 757 -9.94 15.61 2.10
C ASP A 757 -9.58 16.67 3.14
N VAL A 758 -10.32 17.79 3.12
CA VAL A 758 -10.10 18.91 4.06
C VAL A 758 -11.17 18.87 5.15
N TYR A 759 -10.72 18.89 6.40
CA TYR A 759 -11.57 18.93 7.57
C TYR A 759 -11.66 20.35 8.12
N VAL A 760 -12.82 20.99 8.05
CA VAL A 760 -13.07 22.36 8.54
C VAL A 760 -13.94 22.30 9.78
N LYS A 761 -13.65 23.14 10.80
CA LYS A 761 -14.49 23.24 12.00
C LYS A 761 -15.93 23.57 11.63
N CYS A 762 -16.89 22.88 12.25
CA CYS A 762 -18.32 23.12 12.03
C CYS A 762 -18.72 24.53 12.44
N ASP A 763 -19.34 25.28 11.54
CA ASP A 763 -19.75 26.68 11.76
C ASP A 763 -20.78 26.85 12.87
N VAL A 764 -21.65 25.84 13.06
CA VAL A 764 -22.76 25.85 14.04
C VAL A 764 -22.26 25.60 15.45
N CYS A 765 -21.56 24.47 15.66
CA CYS A 765 -21.06 24.10 16.99
C CYS A 765 -19.63 24.59 17.28
N LYS A 766 -18.93 25.16 16.29
CA LYS A 766 -17.56 25.65 16.40
C LYS A 766 -16.59 24.60 16.98
N GLY A 767 -16.76 23.35 16.55
CA GLY A 767 -15.96 22.21 17.02
C GLY A 767 -16.49 21.51 18.27
N LYS A 768 -17.51 22.02 18.95
CA LYS A 768 -17.96 21.50 20.25
C LYS A 768 -18.78 20.21 20.21
N ARG A 769 -19.14 19.70 19.02
CA ARG A 769 -19.85 18.43 18.77
C ARG A 769 -21.29 18.35 19.28
N TYR A 770 -21.72 19.15 20.27
CA TYR A 770 -23.02 19.14 20.94
C TYR A 770 -23.82 20.38 20.62
N ASN A 771 -25.14 20.29 20.86
CA ASN A 771 -26.02 21.44 20.85
C ASN A 771 -25.89 22.23 22.19
N ARG A 772 -26.41 23.45 22.22
CA ARG A 772 -26.30 24.36 23.33
C ARG A 772 -26.93 23.79 24.62
N ASP A 773 -28.11 23.19 24.54
CA ASP A 773 -28.84 22.67 25.68
C ASP A 773 -28.08 21.55 26.42
N THR A 774 -27.33 20.71 25.67
CA THR A 774 -26.50 19.66 26.26
C THR A 774 -25.25 20.26 26.91
N LEU A 775 -24.67 21.32 26.35
CA LEU A 775 -23.51 22.01 26.91
C LEU A 775 -23.83 22.84 28.17
N ASP A 776 -25.09 23.19 28.36
CA ASP A 776 -25.54 23.90 29.58
C ASP A 776 -25.47 23.01 30.80
N VAL A 777 -25.56 21.67 30.68
CA VAL A 777 -25.38 20.74 31.79
C VAL A 777 -23.91 20.68 32.21
N LYS A 778 -23.65 20.94 33.50
CA LYS A 778 -22.28 21.00 34.02
C LYS A 778 -22.05 20.04 35.18
N TYR A 779 -20.85 19.47 35.23
CA TYR A 779 -20.32 18.74 36.37
C TYR A 779 -19.07 19.46 36.89
N LYS A 780 -19.03 19.84 38.17
CA LYS A 780 -17.97 20.69 38.75
C LYS A 780 -17.64 21.92 37.87
N GLY A 781 -18.66 22.55 37.28
CA GLY A 781 -18.53 23.77 36.48
C GLY A 781 -18.09 23.53 35.02
N LYS A 782 -17.84 22.30 34.61
CA LYS A 782 -17.39 21.92 33.23
C LYS A 782 -18.51 21.21 32.49
N SER A 783 -18.67 21.56 31.18
CA SER A 783 -19.57 20.85 30.28
C SER A 783 -18.90 19.55 29.80
N ILE A 784 -19.68 18.66 29.17
CA ILE A 784 -19.12 17.43 28.60
C ILE A 784 -18.04 17.69 27.53
N TYR A 785 -18.19 18.77 26.78
CA TYR A 785 -17.15 19.20 25.81
C TYR A 785 -15.87 19.61 26.53
N ASP A 786 -15.96 20.43 27.60
CA ASP A 786 -14.79 20.86 28.38
C ASP A 786 -14.03 19.67 28.95
N VAL A 787 -14.76 18.62 29.38
CA VAL A 787 -14.15 17.37 29.87
C VAL A 787 -13.44 16.61 28.77
N LEU A 788 -14.01 16.57 27.57
CA LEU A 788 -13.35 15.93 26.42
C LEU A 788 -12.10 16.67 25.95
N GLU A 789 -12.04 17.99 26.16
CA GLU A 789 -10.88 18.83 25.86
C GLU A 789 -9.77 18.78 26.93
N MET A 790 -10.05 18.23 28.13
CA MET A 790 -9.02 18.01 29.15
C MET A 790 -7.97 17.02 28.66
N SER A 791 -6.73 17.23 29.08
CA SER A 791 -5.70 16.20 29.00
C SER A 791 -6.03 15.03 29.96
N VAL A 792 -5.44 13.86 29.70
CA VAL A 792 -5.58 12.70 30.58
C VAL A 792 -5.11 13.03 32.00
N GLU A 793 -4.02 13.80 32.16
CA GLU A 793 -3.47 14.25 33.43
C GLU A 793 -4.44 15.17 34.19
N GLU A 794 -5.01 16.16 33.52
CA GLU A 794 -6.05 17.03 34.08
C GLU A 794 -7.30 16.24 34.49
N GLY A 795 -7.68 15.25 33.65
CA GLY A 795 -8.81 14.36 33.91
C GLY A 795 -8.63 13.51 35.17
N ILE A 796 -7.42 13.01 35.44
CA ILE A 796 -7.13 12.27 36.71
C ILE A 796 -7.41 13.13 37.94
N THR A 797 -6.96 14.39 37.89
CA THR A 797 -7.19 15.34 38.99
C THR A 797 -8.67 15.72 39.09
N PHE A 798 -9.34 15.96 37.97
CA PHE A 798 -10.75 16.35 37.94
C PHE A 798 -11.69 15.26 38.48
N PHE A 799 -11.40 14.00 38.20
CA PHE A 799 -12.19 12.83 38.60
C PHE A 799 -11.64 12.11 39.85
N ASP A 800 -10.83 12.77 40.67
CA ASP A 800 -10.18 12.15 41.85
C ASP A 800 -11.14 11.39 42.77
N GLY A 801 -12.37 11.88 42.96
CA GLY A 801 -13.42 11.22 43.75
C GLY A 801 -14.17 10.07 43.06
N LEU A 802 -13.80 9.65 41.83
CA LEU A 802 -14.50 8.63 41.02
C LEU A 802 -13.55 7.50 40.60
N PRO A 803 -13.42 6.43 41.42
CA PRO A 803 -12.39 5.40 41.24
C PRO A 803 -12.40 4.70 39.85
N SER A 804 -13.59 4.49 39.27
CA SER A 804 -13.74 3.84 37.97
C SER A 804 -13.12 4.69 36.83
N LEU A 805 -13.45 5.99 36.81
CA LEU A 805 -12.94 6.95 35.85
C LEU A 805 -11.42 7.17 36.02
N LYS A 806 -11.00 7.37 37.29
CA LYS A 806 -9.60 7.60 37.66
C LYS A 806 -8.72 6.42 37.23
N ARG A 807 -9.15 5.16 37.45
CA ARG A 807 -8.38 3.96 37.05
C ARG A 807 -8.15 3.89 35.53
N LYS A 808 -9.17 4.14 34.70
CA LYS A 808 -9.03 4.13 33.23
C LYS A 808 -8.12 5.26 32.74
N LEU A 809 -8.22 6.44 33.36
CA LEU A 809 -7.32 7.56 33.04
C LEU A 809 -5.88 7.26 33.48
N GLN A 810 -5.69 6.60 34.64
CA GLN A 810 -4.39 6.22 35.16
C GLN A 810 -3.69 5.22 34.20
N THR A 811 -4.41 4.26 33.62
CA THR A 811 -3.80 3.35 32.64
C THR A 811 -3.33 4.08 31.38
N LEU A 812 -4.05 5.12 30.91
CA LEU A 812 -3.60 5.98 29.82
C LEU A 812 -2.36 6.80 30.22
N PHE A 813 -2.31 7.29 31.44
CA PHE A 813 -1.17 8.02 31.95
C PHE A 813 0.08 7.13 32.08
N ASP A 814 -0.10 5.92 32.60
CA ASP A 814 0.99 4.95 32.82
C ASP A 814 1.68 4.54 31.51
N VAL A 815 0.93 4.49 30.39
CA VAL A 815 1.51 4.24 29.05
C VAL A 815 2.15 5.50 28.42
N GLY A 816 2.29 6.60 29.18
CA GLY A 816 2.90 7.83 28.71
C GLY A 816 1.99 8.73 27.87
N LEU A 817 0.66 8.59 27.99
CA LEU A 817 -0.32 9.39 27.24
C LEU A 817 -0.99 10.47 28.12
N GLY A 818 -0.32 10.94 29.17
CA GLY A 818 -0.85 11.98 30.06
C GLY A 818 -1.22 13.30 29.36
N TYR A 819 -0.53 13.60 28.27
CA TYR A 819 -0.64 14.85 27.52
C TYR A 819 -1.77 14.88 26.48
N ILE A 820 -2.27 13.73 26.00
CA ILE A 820 -3.32 13.70 24.99
C ILE A 820 -4.66 14.15 25.57
N LYS A 821 -5.52 14.76 24.76
CA LYS A 821 -6.86 15.12 25.18
C LYS A 821 -7.75 13.87 25.24
N ILE A 822 -8.62 13.80 26.25
CA ILE A 822 -9.56 12.69 26.46
C ILE A 822 -10.45 12.46 25.22
N GLY A 823 -10.89 13.54 24.56
CA GLY A 823 -11.71 13.53 23.35
C GLY A 823 -10.95 13.77 22.04
N GLN A 824 -9.61 13.64 22.01
CA GLN A 824 -8.81 13.84 20.81
C GLN A 824 -9.25 12.91 19.69
N SER A 825 -9.49 13.44 18.49
CA SER A 825 -9.90 12.63 17.34
C SER A 825 -8.84 11.57 16.99
N SER A 826 -9.28 10.35 16.70
CA SER A 826 -8.39 9.27 16.24
C SER A 826 -7.58 9.62 14.99
N THR A 827 -8.11 10.50 14.14
CA THR A 827 -7.42 10.95 12.90
C THR A 827 -6.24 11.88 13.17
N THR A 828 -6.14 12.44 14.39
CA THR A 828 -5.05 13.33 14.82
C THR A 828 -4.01 12.64 15.69
N LEU A 829 -4.26 11.39 16.10
CA LEU A 829 -3.29 10.59 16.84
C LEU A 829 -2.21 10.03 15.90
N SER A 830 -0.97 10.02 16.38
CA SER A 830 0.10 9.26 15.71
C SER A 830 -0.13 7.75 15.84
N GLY A 831 0.53 6.94 14.99
CA GLY A 831 0.44 5.47 15.05
C GLY A 831 0.84 4.94 16.43
N GLY A 832 1.94 5.44 17.00
CA GLY A 832 2.39 5.06 18.35
C GLY A 832 1.44 5.49 19.47
N GLU A 833 0.79 6.65 19.37
CA GLU A 833 -0.25 7.06 20.33
C GLU A 833 -1.46 6.14 20.25
N ALA A 834 -1.94 5.83 19.04
CA ALA A 834 -3.05 4.90 18.82
C ALA A 834 -2.75 3.51 19.42
N GLN A 835 -1.54 3.01 19.22
CA GLN A 835 -1.06 1.73 19.75
C GLN A 835 -1.04 1.74 21.29
N ARG A 836 -0.55 2.81 21.91
CA ARG A 836 -0.55 2.97 23.38
C ARG A 836 -1.96 3.09 23.98
N VAL A 837 -2.93 3.71 23.27
CA VAL A 837 -4.34 3.71 23.68
C VAL A 837 -4.91 2.29 23.68
N LYS A 838 -4.58 1.47 22.66
CA LYS A 838 -4.98 0.05 22.61
C LYS A 838 -4.38 -0.72 23.79
N LEU A 839 -3.08 -0.55 24.05
CA LEU A 839 -2.38 -1.17 25.18
C LEU A 839 -3.01 -0.78 26.53
N ALA A 840 -3.28 0.51 26.76
CA ALA A 840 -3.94 0.99 27.98
C ALA A 840 -5.31 0.34 28.17
N THR A 841 -6.07 0.13 27.10
CA THR A 841 -7.38 -0.52 27.16
C THR A 841 -7.27 -1.95 27.65
N GLU A 842 -6.29 -2.70 27.15
CA GLU A 842 -6.08 -4.09 27.58
C GLU A 842 -5.55 -4.18 29.03
N LEU A 843 -4.66 -3.28 29.43
CA LEU A 843 -4.16 -3.17 30.80
C LEU A 843 -5.27 -2.86 31.82
N SER A 844 -6.33 -2.18 31.38
CA SER A 844 -7.48 -1.88 32.26
C SER A 844 -8.34 -3.11 32.59
N LYS A 845 -8.21 -4.19 31.81
CA LYS A 845 -8.95 -5.44 31.98
C LYS A 845 -8.24 -6.38 32.95
N ARG A 846 -9.00 -7.33 33.51
CA ARG A 846 -8.43 -8.37 34.37
C ARG A 846 -7.67 -9.38 33.53
N SER A 847 -6.39 -9.64 33.84
CA SER A 847 -5.58 -10.66 33.20
C SER A 847 -5.94 -12.06 33.69
N THR A 848 -5.90 -13.02 32.78
CA THR A 848 -6.09 -14.45 33.07
C THR A 848 -4.76 -15.19 33.28
N GLY A 849 -3.63 -14.58 32.87
CA GLY A 849 -2.31 -15.23 32.87
C GLY A 849 -2.09 -16.21 31.70
N LYS A 850 -3.05 -16.35 30.79
CA LYS A 850 -2.98 -17.24 29.61
C LYS A 850 -3.22 -16.49 28.29
N THR A 851 -3.09 -15.17 28.31
CA THR A 851 -3.27 -14.34 27.12
C THR A 851 -1.96 -14.18 26.38
N ILE A 852 -1.98 -14.30 25.04
CA ILE A 852 -0.85 -13.90 24.22
C ILE A 852 -1.07 -12.49 23.64
N TYR A 853 -0.11 -11.60 23.91
CA TYR A 853 -0.06 -10.25 23.37
C TYR A 853 0.92 -10.20 22.23
N ILE A 854 0.49 -9.73 21.07
CA ILE A 854 1.32 -9.52 19.87
C ILE A 854 1.41 -8.04 19.60
N LEU A 855 2.62 -7.48 19.63
CA LEU A 855 2.88 -6.06 19.39
C LEU A 855 3.80 -5.91 18.18
N ASP A 856 3.47 -4.95 17.30
CA ASP A 856 4.24 -4.64 16.11
C ASP A 856 4.91 -3.28 16.26
N GLU A 857 6.24 -3.27 16.38
CA GLU A 857 7.11 -2.09 16.55
C GLU A 857 6.58 -1.07 17.59
N PRO A 858 6.36 -1.47 18.85
CA PRO A 858 5.72 -0.60 19.84
C PRO A 858 6.61 0.56 20.31
N THR A 859 7.91 0.56 20.02
CA THR A 859 8.84 1.66 20.36
C THR A 859 8.87 2.79 19.33
N THR A 860 8.14 2.63 18.23
CA THR A 860 8.09 3.63 17.14
C THR A 860 7.70 5.01 17.66
N GLY A 861 8.51 6.03 17.34
CA GLY A 861 8.28 7.43 17.76
C GLY A 861 8.43 7.69 19.24
N LEU A 862 9.07 6.79 19.98
CA LEU A 862 9.30 6.94 21.43
C LEU A 862 10.73 7.38 21.74
N HIS A 863 10.82 8.38 22.60
CA HIS A 863 12.08 8.72 23.27
C HIS A 863 12.49 7.59 24.24
N SER A 864 13.81 7.40 24.47
CA SER A 864 14.35 6.36 25.37
C SER A 864 13.68 6.31 26.74
N GLU A 865 13.26 7.45 27.29
CA GLU A 865 12.50 7.52 28.54
C GLU A 865 11.12 6.88 28.44
N ASP A 866 10.42 7.10 27.32
CA ASP A 866 9.10 6.51 27.07
C ASP A 866 9.23 5.01 26.74
N VAL A 867 10.33 4.61 26.07
CA VAL A 867 10.69 3.20 25.86
C VAL A 867 10.88 2.49 27.20
N SER A 868 11.59 3.10 28.15
CA SER A 868 11.76 2.54 29.50
C SER A 868 10.43 2.27 30.21
N LYS A 869 9.48 3.21 30.11
CA LYS A 869 8.11 3.03 30.67
C LYS A 869 7.36 1.89 29.98
N LEU A 870 7.46 1.82 28.65
CA LEU A 870 6.82 0.75 27.87
C LEU A 870 7.39 -0.62 28.25
N ILE A 871 8.71 -0.75 28.38
CA ILE A 871 9.36 -1.99 28.82
C ILE A 871 8.84 -2.43 30.18
N ALA A 872 8.74 -1.52 31.16
CA ALA A 872 8.21 -1.83 32.47
C ALA A 872 6.75 -2.39 32.41
N ILE A 873 5.94 -1.90 31.46
CA ILE A 873 4.59 -2.40 31.24
C ILE A 873 4.61 -3.79 30.63
N LEU A 874 5.44 -4.04 29.58
CA LEU A 874 5.55 -5.34 28.93
C LEU A 874 6.09 -6.40 29.89
N GLN A 875 7.06 -6.04 30.73
CA GLN A 875 7.57 -6.90 31.79
C GLN A 875 6.46 -7.27 32.79
N ARG A 876 5.65 -6.29 33.24
CA ARG A 876 4.52 -6.54 34.14
C ARG A 876 3.45 -7.46 33.52
N LEU A 877 3.21 -7.39 32.22
CA LEU A 877 2.30 -8.31 31.52
C LEU A 877 2.85 -9.74 31.53
N ALA A 878 4.16 -9.92 31.27
CA ALA A 878 4.82 -11.21 31.30
C ALA A 878 4.89 -11.78 32.74
N ASP A 879 5.16 -10.94 33.76
CA ASP A 879 5.12 -11.30 35.19
C ASP A 879 3.75 -11.83 35.62
N GLY A 880 2.68 -11.36 34.97
CA GLY A 880 1.30 -11.85 35.16
C GLY A 880 1.04 -13.22 34.52
N GLY A 881 2.07 -13.94 34.02
CA GLY A 881 1.96 -15.25 33.39
C GLY A 881 1.58 -15.21 31.91
N ASN A 882 1.35 -14.03 31.32
CA ASN A 882 0.99 -13.91 29.90
C ASN A 882 2.22 -14.09 28.99
N THR A 883 1.96 -14.45 27.76
CA THR A 883 2.98 -14.47 26.70
C THR A 883 2.98 -13.13 25.97
N VAL A 884 4.14 -12.49 25.84
CA VAL A 884 4.29 -11.22 25.13
C VAL A 884 5.24 -11.44 23.94
N VAL A 885 4.76 -11.27 22.73
CA VAL A 885 5.54 -11.39 21.49
C VAL A 885 5.62 -10.01 20.84
N VAL A 886 6.82 -9.51 20.59
CA VAL A 886 7.05 -8.16 20.08
C VAL A 886 7.94 -8.24 18.84
N ILE A 887 7.48 -7.70 17.72
CA ILE A 887 8.34 -7.43 16.54
C ILE A 887 9.07 -6.13 16.83
N GLU A 888 10.42 -6.14 16.84
CA GLU A 888 11.18 -4.96 17.22
C GLU A 888 12.55 -4.85 16.58
N HIS A 889 13.01 -3.58 16.48
CA HIS A 889 14.36 -3.20 16.04
C HIS A 889 15.13 -2.42 17.10
N ASN A 890 14.46 -1.91 18.13
CA ASN A 890 15.07 -1.15 19.22
C ASN A 890 15.87 -2.07 20.14
N LEU A 891 17.21 -1.90 20.15
CA LEU A 891 18.11 -2.75 20.92
C LEU A 891 17.88 -2.65 22.43
N ASP A 892 17.44 -1.48 22.92
CA ASP A 892 17.16 -1.30 24.36
C ASP A 892 15.96 -2.10 24.84
N LEU A 893 14.97 -2.32 23.97
CA LEU A 893 13.88 -3.23 24.26
C LEU A 893 14.33 -4.69 24.07
N ILE A 894 15.02 -5.00 22.97
CA ILE A 894 15.44 -6.37 22.62
C ILE A 894 16.32 -6.96 23.71
N LYS A 895 17.29 -6.18 24.27
CA LYS A 895 18.17 -6.64 25.36
C LYS A 895 17.42 -7.00 26.65
N THR A 896 16.15 -6.53 26.80
CA THR A 896 15.33 -6.83 27.99
C THR A 896 14.40 -8.03 27.80
N ALA A 897 14.31 -8.61 26.59
CA ALA A 897 13.50 -9.78 26.29
C ALA A 897 14.05 -11.05 26.97
N ASP A 898 13.17 -12.00 27.27
CA ASP A 898 13.57 -13.31 27.81
C ASP A 898 14.07 -14.25 26.70
N TYR A 899 13.50 -14.11 25.50
CA TYR A 899 13.79 -14.94 24.33
C TYR A 899 13.78 -14.12 23.05
N ILE A 900 14.63 -14.45 22.11
CA ILE A 900 14.71 -13.81 20.79
C ILE A 900 14.50 -14.86 19.69
N ILE A 901 13.80 -14.45 18.65
CA ILE A 901 13.68 -15.15 17.38
C ILE A 901 14.19 -14.21 16.29
N ASP A 902 15.36 -14.50 15.75
CA ASP A 902 16.03 -13.65 14.74
C ASP A 902 15.86 -14.24 13.35
N LEU A 903 15.22 -13.46 12.45
CA LEU A 903 14.93 -13.85 11.07
C LEU A 903 15.85 -13.12 10.08
N GLY A 904 16.25 -13.84 9.04
CA GLY A 904 17.15 -13.26 8.04
C GLY A 904 17.63 -14.29 7.02
N PRO A 905 18.93 -14.22 6.62
CA PRO A 905 19.91 -13.18 6.97
C PRO A 905 19.62 -11.82 6.32
N GLU A 906 19.00 -11.81 5.13
CA GLU A 906 18.70 -10.60 4.34
C GLU A 906 17.20 -10.32 4.24
N GLY A 907 16.82 -9.27 3.51
CA GLY A 907 15.43 -8.97 3.15
C GLY A 907 14.98 -9.69 1.88
N GLY A 908 13.65 -9.71 1.63
CA GLY A 908 13.06 -10.27 0.42
C GLY A 908 13.42 -11.74 0.18
N ASP A 909 13.85 -12.07 -1.03
CA ASP A 909 14.23 -13.45 -1.43
C ASP A 909 15.42 -14.01 -0.64
N GLY A 910 16.31 -13.14 -0.17
CA GLY A 910 17.47 -13.52 0.67
C GLY A 910 17.10 -13.80 2.14
N GLY A 911 15.87 -13.46 2.54
CA GLY A 911 15.35 -13.66 3.89
C GLY A 911 14.52 -14.93 4.06
N GLY A 912 13.65 -14.91 5.05
CA GLY A 912 12.64 -15.95 5.28
C GLY A 912 13.18 -17.21 5.93
N THR A 913 14.35 -17.14 6.57
CA THR A 913 14.96 -18.25 7.33
C THR A 913 15.20 -17.85 8.78
N LEU A 914 15.31 -18.82 9.66
CA LEU A 914 15.67 -18.64 11.05
C LEU A 914 17.19 -18.54 11.17
N VAL A 915 17.68 -17.43 11.70
CA VAL A 915 19.13 -17.18 11.88
C VAL A 915 19.60 -17.63 13.25
N ALA A 916 18.86 -17.24 14.29
CA ALA A 916 19.18 -17.59 15.67
C ALA A 916 17.92 -17.57 16.55
N THR A 917 17.89 -18.39 17.59
CA THR A 917 16.92 -18.34 18.68
C THR A 917 17.62 -18.55 20.01
N GLY A 918 17.07 -18.02 21.08
CA GLY A 918 17.57 -18.17 22.42
C GLY A 918 17.48 -16.89 23.23
N THR A 919 18.19 -16.85 24.36
CA THR A 919 18.32 -15.63 25.16
C THR A 919 19.09 -14.54 24.40
N PRO A 920 18.96 -13.28 24.76
CA PRO A 920 19.75 -12.19 24.15
C PRO A 920 21.25 -12.47 24.17
N GLU A 921 21.75 -13.09 25.23
CA GLU A 921 23.15 -13.47 25.40
C GLU A 921 23.59 -14.57 24.43
N GLU A 922 22.69 -15.55 24.14
CA GLU A 922 22.96 -16.62 23.18
C GLU A 922 22.94 -16.09 21.74
N VAL A 923 21.96 -15.25 21.40
CA VAL A 923 21.86 -14.63 20.07
C VAL A 923 23.05 -13.68 19.82
N ALA A 924 23.52 -12.96 20.85
CA ALA A 924 24.72 -12.12 20.77
C ALA A 924 25.98 -12.89 20.42
N ARG A 925 26.07 -14.19 20.74
CA ARG A 925 27.20 -15.07 20.39
C ARG A 925 27.11 -15.65 18.98
N CYS A 926 25.96 -15.56 18.33
CA CYS A 926 25.77 -16.07 16.98
C CYS A 926 26.40 -15.12 15.96
N GLU A 927 27.46 -15.55 15.29
CA GLU A 927 28.18 -14.74 14.29
C GLU A 927 27.35 -14.40 13.05
N LYS A 928 26.34 -15.21 12.72
CA LYS A 928 25.46 -15.03 11.56
C LYS A 928 24.36 -14.01 11.82
N SER A 929 24.11 -13.64 13.08
CA SER A 929 23.04 -12.71 13.46
C SER A 929 23.54 -11.27 13.44
N TYR A 930 22.98 -10.47 12.55
CA TYR A 930 23.21 -9.02 12.56
C TYR A 930 22.70 -8.39 13.86
N THR A 931 21.51 -8.79 14.32
CA THR A 931 20.96 -8.35 15.61
C THR A 931 21.91 -8.72 16.75
N GLY A 932 22.45 -9.95 16.73
CA GLY A 932 23.42 -10.42 17.73
C GLY A 932 24.70 -9.59 17.76
N ALA A 933 25.21 -9.17 16.60
CA ALA A 933 26.41 -8.32 16.52
C ALA A 933 26.22 -6.97 17.26
N PHE A 934 25.07 -6.30 17.06
CA PHE A 934 24.76 -5.04 17.75
C PHE A 934 24.39 -5.24 19.22
N LEU A 935 23.80 -6.38 19.59
CA LEU A 935 23.48 -6.72 20.98
C LEU A 935 24.76 -6.92 21.85
N ARG A 936 25.87 -7.42 21.29
CA ARG A 936 27.11 -7.58 22.04
C ARG A 936 27.56 -6.32 22.77
N GLU A 937 27.52 -5.20 22.05
CA GLU A 937 27.91 -3.90 22.61
C GLU A 937 26.91 -3.46 23.72
N LYS A 938 25.61 -3.59 23.47
CA LYS A 938 24.56 -3.19 24.44
C LYS A 938 24.49 -4.09 25.67
N LEU A 939 24.97 -5.35 25.58
CA LEU A 939 25.08 -6.29 26.69
C LEU A 939 26.46 -6.25 27.39
N GLY A 940 27.41 -5.48 26.87
CA GLY A 940 28.77 -5.42 27.40
C GLY A 940 29.56 -6.75 27.25
N LEU A 941 29.20 -7.55 26.25
CA LEU A 941 29.91 -8.80 25.93
C LEU A 941 31.04 -8.48 24.95
N SER A 942 32.29 -8.67 25.38
CA SER A 942 33.48 -8.46 24.56
C SER A 942 33.70 -9.59 23.55
#